data_8f186aa8b9fd44bd42e9009cfa84fbee
#
_entry.id   8f186aa8b9fd44bd42e9009cfa84fbee
#
_cell.length_a   1.000
_cell.length_b   1.000
_cell.length_c   1.000
_cell.angle_alpha   90.00
_cell.angle_beta   90.00
_cell.angle_gamma   90.00
#
_symmetry.space_group_name_H-M   'P 1'
#
loop_
_entity.id
_entity.type
_entity.pdbx_description
1 polymer ?
#
loop_
_entity_poly.entity_id
_entity_poly.type
_entity_poly.pdbx_seq_one_letter_code
_entity_poly.pdbx_strand_id
1 'polypeptide(L)'
;MPMRAVRPLFRVRRAAGRPAPRRAQARTGGPTVLRATEPARSADLVVFNGKIATQDEQRSFVRALAVKDGTIVATGDDRDVLRHAHDDTACIDLHGRTVIPGLIDAHLQAIRGGMNFNLEVRWDGVPSLADALELLGRQVRRTPAPHWARVAGGWTALQFAEKRGPTTAELNAIAPDTPVFVQHLADSAWLNAAALRALGYGRDTPDPPGGELRRDRHGRPTGLLLARPDPAVLGAVLARAPRLDTADRVNSTRQFMHALNRVGVTSAIDAGGDGLAYPDDYAAVATLARRGELTTRIAYALGARHAGRELDDFAKWIALTAPGDGDAFLRASGAGERLLFSAVDLGNFLEPRVELPTSVEVELAAVVRLLVHHRWPFRLQATYDESIGRFLDVFEAVDRDTPFDGLRWCFDRCEAISDANIARVAALGGGITVQPRMAFQGEAFIARHGAAAATRAPPLRAMLAAGLPVGAGSGAMGAASYNPFVALYWMVSGRSVGGTALYPARNRLGRMEALRRYTVGSAWFSADEHRKGALVPGRYADFAVLSDDYFTIDVRRIPTLSSVLTVVDGKVVHAEQEFSPLAPPPPPVSPAWSPVAAGGAVGADVRDRSHASAAGDACVVSGVDACRARGDGRRFARSRYPTASAAAERCEAFGRCCVAF
;
A
#
# COMPACT_ATOMS: atom_id res chain seq x y z
N MET A 1 17.56 -37.71 16.45
CA MET A 1 16.15 -37.49 16.12
C MET A 1 16.11 -37.05 14.68
N PRO A 2 15.40 -37.71 13.75
CA PRO A 2 15.45 -37.39 12.33
C PRO A 2 14.64 -36.10 12.07
N MET A 3 15.23 -35.17 11.33
CA MET A 3 14.61 -33.97 10.81
C MET A 3 13.39 -34.35 9.96
N ARG A 4 12.19 -33.90 10.36
CA ARG A 4 11.01 -33.98 9.49
C ARG A 4 11.21 -33.03 8.32
N ALA A 5 11.19 -33.57 7.11
CA ALA A 5 11.24 -32.79 5.88
C ALA A 5 10.05 -31.84 5.82
N VAL A 6 10.32 -30.54 5.78
CA VAL A 6 9.32 -29.50 5.53
C VAL A 6 8.91 -29.61 4.06
N ARG A 7 7.65 -29.94 3.80
CA ARG A 7 7.08 -29.96 2.44
C ARG A 7 6.91 -28.50 1.95
N PRO A 8 7.22 -28.19 0.69
CA PRO A 8 6.96 -26.88 0.12
C PRO A 8 5.46 -26.58 0.15
N LEU A 9 5.11 -25.33 0.39
CA LEU A 9 3.73 -24.84 0.54
C LEU A 9 2.87 -25.04 -0.72
N PHE A 10 3.48 -25.27 -1.88
CA PHE A 10 2.78 -25.51 -3.14
C PHE A 10 3.45 -26.59 -3.97
N ARG A 11 2.71 -27.62 -4.35
CA ARG A 11 3.05 -28.56 -5.42
C ARG A 11 2.20 -28.22 -6.64
N VAL A 12 2.82 -27.60 -7.64
CA VAL A 12 2.19 -27.48 -8.98
C VAL A 12 2.40 -28.80 -9.71
N ARG A 13 1.33 -29.44 -10.18
CA ARG A 13 1.42 -30.55 -11.14
C ARG A 13 1.95 -30.02 -12.46
N ARG A 14 3.12 -30.48 -12.89
CA ARG A 14 3.61 -30.29 -14.25
C ARG A 14 2.64 -30.96 -15.23
N ALA A 15 2.05 -30.17 -16.11
CA ALA A 15 1.36 -30.69 -17.29
C ALA A 15 2.39 -31.17 -18.31
N ALA A 16 2.19 -32.38 -18.82
CA ALA A 16 3.04 -33.00 -19.82
C ALA A 16 3.05 -32.19 -21.13
N GLY A 17 4.23 -32.08 -21.74
CA GLY A 17 4.49 -31.29 -22.94
C GLY A 17 3.66 -31.71 -24.14
N ARG A 18 3.23 -30.70 -24.90
CA ARG A 18 2.66 -30.85 -26.25
C ARG A 18 3.78 -30.66 -27.29
N PRO A 19 3.78 -31.42 -28.38
CA PRO A 19 4.78 -31.31 -29.44
C PRO A 19 4.59 -30.03 -30.29
N ALA A 20 5.70 -29.48 -30.79
CA ALA A 20 5.77 -28.29 -31.61
C ALA A 20 5.04 -28.44 -32.98
N PRO A 21 4.39 -27.37 -33.50
CA PRO A 21 3.75 -27.41 -34.78
C PRO A 21 4.76 -27.27 -35.93
N ARG A 22 4.56 -28.06 -36.99
CA ARG A 22 5.30 -28.04 -38.26
C ARG A 22 5.02 -26.74 -39.03
N ARG A 23 6.07 -26.18 -39.65
CA ARG A 23 5.98 -25.07 -40.61
C ARG A 23 5.04 -25.42 -41.77
N ALA A 24 4.05 -24.58 -42.05
CA ALA A 24 3.25 -24.59 -43.25
C ALA A 24 3.67 -23.45 -44.18
N GLN A 25 3.78 -23.79 -45.44
CA GLN A 25 4.19 -22.91 -46.53
C GLN A 25 3.10 -21.89 -46.88
N ALA A 26 3.53 -20.69 -47.28
CA ALA A 26 2.68 -19.60 -47.75
C ALA A 26 1.92 -19.98 -49.03
N ARG A 27 0.64 -19.70 -49.06
CA ARG A 27 -0.19 -19.62 -50.28
C ARG A 27 -0.78 -18.22 -50.40
N THR A 28 -0.62 -17.65 -51.56
CA THR A 28 -1.06 -16.34 -52.01
C THR A 28 -2.56 -16.27 -52.27
N GLY A 29 -3.20 -15.17 -51.88
CA GLY A 29 -4.32 -14.50 -52.52
C GLY A 29 -5.68 -15.18 -52.51
N GLY A 30 -6.56 -14.66 -51.62
CA GLY A 30 -8.00 -14.86 -51.67
C GLY A 30 -8.73 -13.68 -50.96
N PRO A 31 -9.99 -13.39 -51.31
CA PRO A 31 -10.66 -12.16 -50.90
C PRO A 31 -10.85 -12.07 -49.41
N THR A 32 -10.70 -10.84 -48.89
CA THR A 32 -10.91 -10.47 -47.48
C THR A 32 -12.34 -10.83 -47.07
N VAL A 33 -12.49 -11.98 -46.44
CA VAL A 33 -13.72 -12.30 -45.69
C VAL A 33 -13.68 -11.46 -44.41
N LEU A 34 -14.59 -10.51 -44.32
CA LEU A 34 -14.92 -9.85 -43.06
C LEU A 34 -15.18 -10.96 -42.03
N ARG A 35 -14.26 -11.12 -41.06
CA ARG A 35 -14.50 -12.03 -39.95
C ARG A 35 -15.79 -11.58 -39.28
N ALA A 36 -16.77 -12.47 -39.24
CA ALA A 36 -17.92 -12.33 -38.39
C ALA A 36 -17.38 -12.06 -36.95
N THR A 37 -17.85 -10.99 -36.36
CA THR A 37 -17.62 -10.70 -34.93
C THR A 37 -18.00 -11.95 -34.15
N GLU A 38 -17.05 -12.50 -33.37
CA GLU A 38 -17.37 -13.57 -32.42
C GLU A 38 -18.59 -13.12 -31.60
N PRO A 39 -19.55 -14.01 -31.32
CA PRO A 39 -20.67 -13.66 -30.47
C PRO A 39 -20.14 -13.09 -29.15
N ALA A 40 -20.66 -11.92 -28.75
CA ALA A 40 -20.28 -11.26 -27.53
C ALA A 40 -20.32 -12.27 -26.36
N ARG A 41 -19.18 -12.54 -25.71
CA ARG A 41 -19.16 -13.44 -24.55
C ARG A 41 -20.04 -12.83 -23.47
N SER A 42 -20.96 -13.62 -22.91
CA SER A 42 -21.80 -13.22 -21.79
C SER A 42 -20.93 -12.76 -20.62
N ALA A 43 -21.10 -11.52 -20.18
CA ALA A 43 -20.40 -10.97 -19.03
C ALA A 43 -20.99 -11.50 -17.71
N ASP A 44 -20.15 -11.61 -16.67
CA ASP A 44 -20.60 -11.89 -15.31
C ASP A 44 -20.97 -10.59 -14.59
N LEU A 45 -20.26 -9.51 -14.92
CA LEU A 45 -20.47 -8.18 -14.35
C LEU A 45 -20.36 -7.11 -15.46
N VAL A 46 -21.29 -6.17 -15.45
CA VAL A 46 -21.19 -4.92 -16.21
C VAL A 46 -21.33 -3.75 -15.24
N VAL A 47 -20.39 -2.82 -15.29
CA VAL A 47 -20.53 -1.52 -14.62
C VAL A 47 -20.68 -0.44 -15.69
N PHE A 48 -21.60 0.51 -15.48
CA PHE A 48 -21.97 1.51 -16.48
C PHE A 48 -22.29 2.87 -15.83
N ASN A 49 -22.46 3.90 -16.66
CA ASN A 49 -22.75 5.27 -16.21
C ASN A 49 -21.65 5.80 -15.26
N GLY A 50 -20.38 5.54 -15.58
CA GLY A 50 -19.24 5.98 -14.80
C GLY A 50 -18.37 7.03 -15.52
N LYS A 51 -17.37 7.52 -14.79
CA LYS A 51 -16.20 8.22 -15.31
C LYS A 51 -14.97 7.34 -15.05
N ILE A 52 -14.71 6.41 -15.95
CA ILE A 52 -13.72 5.35 -15.79
C ILE A 52 -12.38 5.79 -16.42
N ALA A 53 -11.35 6.04 -15.60
CA ALA A 53 -10.00 6.31 -16.07
C ALA A 53 -9.30 4.98 -16.39
N THR A 54 -9.08 4.68 -17.65
CA THR A 54 -8.55 3.38 -18.09
C THR A 54 -7.08 3.18 -17.76
N GLN A 55 -6.30 4.25 -17.64
CA GLN A 55 -4.83 4.22 -17.52
C GLN A 55 -4.13 3.50 -18.67
N ASP A 56 -4.80 3.37 -19.82
CA ASP A 56 -4.18 2.96 -21.08
C ASP A 56 -3.09 3.94 -21.53
N GLU A 57 -2.46 3.69 -22.67
CA GLU A 57 -1.42 4.57 -23.24
C GLU A 57 -1.96 5.95 -23.58
N GLN A 58 -3.21 6.02 -24.06
CA GLN A 58 -3.92 7.24 -24.41
C GLN A 58 -4.47 7.99 -23.18
N ARG A 59 -4.46 7.36 -21.99
CA ARG A 59 -5.02 7.90 -20.74
C ARG A 59 -6.50 8.25 -20.89
N SER A 60 -7.24 7.35 -21.52
CA SER A 60 -8.63 7.52 -21.90
C SER A 60 -9.58 7.51 -20.70
N PHE A 61 -10.75 8.09 -20.92
CA PHE A 61 -11.92 7.92 -20.04
C PHE A 61 -13.02 7.22 -20.83
N VAL A 62 -13.60 6.18 -20.23
CA VAL A 62 -14.77 5.47 -20.76
C VAL A 62 -15.90 5.51 -19.75
N ARG A 63 -17.10 5.06 -20.16
CA ARG A 63 -18.29 5.11 -19.30
C ARG A 63 -18.65 3.79 -18.67
N ALA A 64 -18.26 2.69 -19.32
CA ALA A 64 -18.63 1.33 -18.90
C ALA A 64 -17.51 0.34 -19.15
N LEU A 65 -17.54 -0.78 -18.41
CA LEU A 65 -16.74 -1.97 -18.67
C LEU A 65 -17.53 -3.25 -18.39
N ALA A 66 -17.21 -4.33 -19.12
CA ALA A 66 -17.75 -5.66 -18.93
C ALA A 66 -16.66 -6.63 -18.49
N VAL A 67 -17.01 -7.54 -17.59
CA VAL A 67 -16.11 -8.52 -16.97
C VAL A 67 -16.64 -9.92 -17.20
N LYS A 68 -15.73 -10.84 -17.54
CA LYS A 68 -15.98 -12.29 -17.61
C LYS A 68 -14.83 -13.03 -16.94
N ASP A 69 -15.15 -13.94 -16.02
CA ASP A 69 -14.16 -14.77 -15.32
C ASP A 69 -13.01 -13.93 -14.72
N GLY A 70 -13.36 -12.85 -14.02
CA GLY A 70 -12.40 -11.94 -13.38
C GLY A 70 -11.57 -11.08 -14.34
N THR A 71 -11.83 -11.15 -15.66
CA THR A 71 -11.08 -10.42 -16.70
C THR A 71 -11.97 -9.42 -17.42
N ILE A 72 -11.47 -8.23 -17.71
CA ILE A 72 -12.17 -7.23 -18.51
C ILE A 72 -12.27 -7.75 -19.96
N VAL A 73 -13.48 -7.79 -20.51
CA VAL A 73 -13.74 -8.24 -21.89
C VAL A 73 -14.10 -7.10 -22.82
N ALA A 74 -14.65 -6.00 -22.30
CA ALA A 74 -14.97 -4.81 -23.09
C ALA A 74 -14.90 -3.54 -22.24
N THR A 75 -14.57 -2.43 -22.87
CA THR A 75 -14.64 -1.07 -22.31
C THR A 75 -15.16 -0.11 -23.36
N GLY A 76 -15.91 0.92 -22.97
CA GLY A 76 -16.46 1.88 -23.93
C GLY A 76 -17.62 2.69 -23.38
N ASP A 77 -18.52 3.07 -24.28
CA ASP A 77 -19.76 3.75 -23.92
C ASP A 77 -20.78 2.76 -23.33
N ASP A 78 -21.70 3.26 -22.52
CA ASP A 78 -22.74 2.47 -21.85
C ASP A 78 -23.49 1.55 -22.83
N ARG A 79 -23.91 2.11 -23.99
CA ARG A 79 -24.68 1.37 -24.99
C ARG A 79 -23.94 0.16 -25.54
N ASP A 80 -22.64 0.31 -25.83
CA ASP A 80 -21.87 -0.74 -26.49
C ASP A 80 -21.46 -1.83 -25.50
N VAL A 81 -21.15 -1.46 -24.26
CA VAL A 81 -20.76 -2.40 -23.22
C VAL A 81 -21.95 -3.17 -22.66
N LEU A 82 -23.13 -2.54 -22.53
CA LEU A 82 -24.36 -3.22 -22.08
C LEU A 82 -24.83 -4.34 -23.02
N ARG A 83 -24.34 -4.42 -24.26
CA ARG A 83 -24.60 -5.57 -25.15
C ARG A 83 -23.96 -6.87 -24.67
N HIS A 84 -23.00 -6.82 -23.75
CA HIS A 84 -22.42 -8.00 -23.13
C HIS A 84 -23.25 -8.52 -21.93
N ALA A 85 -24.27 -7.76 -21.50
CA ALA A 85 -25.16 -8.17 -20.43
C ALA A 85 -26.22 -9.16 -20.92
N HIS A 86 -26.45 -10.21 -20.13
CA HIS A 86 -27.45 -11.24 -20.31
C HIS A 86 -28.24 -11.40 -19.01
N ASP A 87 -29.17 -12.36 -18.95
CA ASP A 87 -30.08 -12.54 -17.81
C ASP A 87 -29.36 -12.78 -16.48
N ASP A 88 -28.22 -13.45 -16.48
CA ASP A 88 -27.41 -13.74 -15.28
C ASP A 88 -26.30 -12.70 -15.01
N THR A 89 -26.21 -11.64 -15.81
CA THR A 89 -25.19 -10.61 -15.64
C THR A 89 -25.54 -9.66 -14.51
N ALA A 90 -24.66 -9.50 -13.53
CA ALA A 90 -24.76 -8.43 -12.55
C ALA A 90 -24.49 -7.07 -13.22
N CYS A 91 -25.43 -6.13 -13.11
CA CYS A 91 -25.30 -4.79 -13.66
C CYS A 91 -25.25 -3.74 -12.53
N ILE A 92 -24.19 -2.93 -12.48
CA ILE A 92 -24.01 -1.89 -11.46
C ILE A 92 -24.01 -0.52 -12.12
N ASP A 93 -24.99 0.35 -11.74
CA ASP A 93 -24.96 1.76 -12.11
C ASP A 93 -23.95 2.51 -11.23
N LEU A 94 -22.95 3.13 -11.83
CA LEU A 94 -21.91 3.87 -11.13
C LEU A 94 -22.31 5.29 -10.74
N HIS A 95 -23.52 5.72 -11.09
CA HIS A 95 -24.09 7.05 -10.77
C HIS A 95 -23.17 8.23 -11.16
N GLY A 96 -22.40 8.11 -12.23
CA GLY A 96 -21.46 9.13 -12.70
C GLY A 96 -20.15 9.20 -11.90
N ARG A 97 -19.92 8.31 -10.93
CA ARG A 97 -18.71 8.32 -10.10
C ARG A 97 -17.44 8.03 -10.88
N THR A 98 -16.34 8.53 -10.34
CA THR A 98 -15.00 8.26 -10.86
C THR A 98 -14.56 6.86 -10.49
N VAL A 99 -14.12 6.12 -11.50
CA VAL A 99 -13.50 4.79 -11.35
C VAL A 99 -12.04 4.86 -11.77
N ILE A 100 -11.20 4.22 -11.00
CA ILE A 100 -9.77 4.06 -11.29
C ILE A 100 -9.40 2.57 -11.28
N PRO A 101 -8.32 2.16 -11.97
CA PRO A 101 -7.75 0.83 -11.75
C PRO A 101 -7.47 0.63 -10.28
N GLY A 102 -7.64 -0.58 -9.79
CA GLY A 102 -7.27 -0.93 -8.43
C GLY A 102 -5.85 -0.50 -8.13
N LEU A 103 -5.66 0.17 -7.01
CA LEU A 103 -4.36 0.70 -6.63
C LEU A 103 -3.42 -0.45 -6.27
N ILE A 104 -2.16 -0.33 -6.71
CA ILE A 104 -1.09 -1.28 -6.48
C ILE A 104 -0.04 -0.59 -5.61
N ASP A 105 0.06 -1.02 -4.36
CA ASP A 105 1.11 -0.56 -3.46
C ASP A 105 2.42 -1.31 -3.79
N ALA A 106 3.40 -0.61 -4.38
CA ALA A 106 4.65 -1.23 -4.82
C ALA A 106 5.63 -1.48 -3.68
N HIS A 107 5.33 -1.01 -2.46
CA HIS A 107 6.17 -1.21 -1.28
C HIS A 107 5.33 -1.14 0.00
N LEU A 108 4.87 -2.27 0.45
CA LEU A 108 4.11 -2.44 1.68
C LEU A 108 4.72 -3.58 2.50
N GLN A 109 4.64 -3.53 3.81
CA GLN A 109 4.93 -4.67 4.67
C GLN A 109 3.64 -5.44 4.97
N ALA A 110 3.08 -6.08 3.93
CA ALA A 110 1.76 -6.69 3.97
C ALA A 110 1.67 -7.85 4.98
N ILE A 111 2.70 -8.67 5.05
CA ILE A 111 2.75 -9.82 5.97
C ILE A 111 2.79 -9.35 7.42
N ARG A 112 3.75 -8.47 7.77
CA ARG A 112 3.87 -7.91 9.11
C ARG A 112 2.64 -7.11 9.53
N GLY A 113 2.15 -6.25 8.62
CA GLY A 113 0.96 -5.45 8.84
C GLY A 113 -0.26 -6.32 9.12
N GLY A 114 -0.48 -7.35 8.31
CA GLY A 114 -1.57 -8.29 8.49
C GLY A 114 -1.53 -9.00 9.84
N MET A 115 -0.37 -9.48 10.27
CA MET A 115 -0.22 -10.18 11.56
C MET A 115 -0.56 -9.32 12.77
N ASN A 116 -0.45 -7.98 12.69
CA ASN A 116 -0.54 -7.09 13.85
C ASN A 116 -1.70 -6.09 13.77
N PHE A 117 -2.42 -5.99 12.65
CA PHE A 117 -3.43 -4.96 12.40
C PHE A 117 -4.48 -4.86 13.52
N ASN A 118 -4.94 -6.00 14.04
CA ASN A 118 -5.93 -6.06 15.11
C ASN A 118 -5.39 -5.71 16.50
N LEU A 119 -4.10 -5.42 16.63
CA LEU A 119 -3.48 -4.95 17.87
C LEU A 119 -3.26 -3.43 17.89
N GLU A 120 -3.41 -2.75 16.75
CA GLU A 120 -2.85 -1.43 16.54
C GLU A 120 -3.94 -0.36 16.39
N VAL A 121 -3.90 0.65 17.26
CA VAL A 121 -4.64 1.90 17.11
C VAL A 121 -3.99 2.72 16.00
N ARG A 122 -4.78 3.35 15.16
CA ARG A 122 -4.33 4.18 14.05
C ARG A 122 -4.58 5.66 14.32
N TRP A 123 -3.52 6.45 14.20
CA TRP A 123 -3.57 7.91 14.27
C TRP A 123 -3.46 8.58 12.90
N ASP A 124 -3.48 7.78 11.82
CA ASP A 124 -3.48 8.28 10.45
C ASP A 124 -4.63 9.27 10.21
N GLY A 125 -4.31 10.49 9.80
CA GLY A 125 -5.29 11.52 9.49
C GLY A 125 -6.06 12.11 10.69
N VAL A 126 -5.75 11.74 11.92
CA VAL A 126 -6.33 12.34 13.14
C VAL A 126 -5.85 13.78 13.28
N PRO A 127 -6.76 14.77 13.41
CA PRO A 127 -6.40 16.18 13.29
C PRO A 127 -5.80 16.81 14.57
N SER A 128 -6.01 16.22 15.74
CA SER A 128 -5.51 16.75 16.99
C SER A 128 -4.89 15.67 17.88
N LEU A 129 -3.93 16.06 18.72
CA LEU A 129 -3.37 15.17 19.73
C LEU A 129 -4.43 14.79 20.77
N ALA A 130 -5.34 15.70 21.09
CA ALA A 130 -6.44 15.42 22.02
C ALA A 130 -7.31 14.26 21.52
N ASP A 131 -7.74 14.26 20.25
CA ASP A 131 -8.50 13.16 19.63
C ASP A 131 -7.68 11.86 19.62
N ALA A 132 -6.39 11.95 19.30
CA ALA A 132 -5.49 10.80 19.27
C ALA A 132 -5.36 10.14 20.65
N LEU A 133 -5.22 10.95 21.72
CA LEU A 133 -5.14 10.47 23.08
C LEU A 133 -6.49 9.90 23.58
N GLU A 134 -7.62 10.45 23.12
CA GLU A 134 -8.94 9.88 23.41
C GLU A 134 -9.10 8.49 22.76
N LEU A 135 -8.70 8.34 21.48
CA LEU A 135 -8.69 7.05 20.79
C LEU A 135 -7.86 6.02 21.57
N LEU A 136 -6.66 6.39 22.00
CA LEU A 136 -5.80 5.55 22.82
C LEU A 136 -6.47 5.19 24.14
N GLY A 137 -7.07 6.15 24.85
CA GLY A 137 -7.75 5.94 26.12
C GLY A 137 -8.93 4.97 26.00
N ARG A 138 -9.70 5.05 24.92
CA ARG A 138 -10.77 4.08 24.62
C ARG A 138 -10.20 2.66 24.46
N GLN A 139 -9.07 2.52 23.76
CA GLN A 139 -8.43 1.22 23.58
C GLN A 139 -7.83 0.68 24.87
N VAL A 140 -7.19 1.52 25.68
CA VAL A 140 -6.64 1.12 27.00
C VAL A 140 -7.71 0.47 27.88
N ARG A 141 -8.90 1.06 27.96
CA ARG A 141 -10.02 0.51 28.74
C ARG A 141 -10.53 -0.85 28.26
N ARG A 142 -10.25 -1.22 27.02
CA ARG A 142 -10.65 -2.49 26.40
C ARG A 142 -9.55 -3.54 26.43
N THR A 143 -8.31 -3.11 26.54
CA THR A 143 -7.13 -3.99 26.44
C THR A 143 -6.94 -4.77 27.76
N PRO A 144 -7.14 -6.11 27.77
CA PRO A 144 -6.95 -6.92 28.96
C PRO A 144 -5.47 -7.18 29.23
N ALA A 145 -5.08 -7.34 30.49
CA ALA A 145 -3.76 -7.84 30.86
C ALA A 145 -3.57 -9.27 30.29
N PRO A 146 -2.38 -9.63 29.83
CA PRO A 146 -1.12 -8.86 29.83
C PRO A 146 -0.88 -8.06 28.54
N HIS A 147 -1.90 -7.82 27.71
CA HIS A 147 -1.76 -7.16 26.42
C HIS A 147 -1.44 -5.66 26.54
N TRP A 148 -0.87 -5.12 25.48
CA TRP A 148 -0.44 -3.73 25.39
C TRP A 148 -1.38 -2.92 24.49
N ALA A 149 -1.65 -1.67 24.83
CA ALA A 149 -2.22 -0.72 23.91
C ALA A 149 -1.11 -0.17 23.00
N ARG A 150 -1.26 -0.35 21.69
CA ARG A 150 -0.23 -0.04 20.69
C ARG A 150 -0.76 0.97 19.70
N VAL A 151 0.02 2.03 19.43
CA VAL A 151 -0.21 2.92 18.31
C VAL A 151 0.85 2.62 17.26
N ALA A 152 0.41 2.24 16.05
CA ALA A 152 1.31 2.04 14.93
C ALA A 152 1.84 3.36 14.39
N GLY A 153 2.94 3.32 13.62
CA GLY A 153 3.41 4.45 12.83
C GLY A 153 2.40 4.89 11.76
N GLY A 154 2.86 5.73 10.83
CA GLY A 154 2.00 6.23 9.75
C GLY A 154 1.33 7.58 10.08
N TRP A 155 1.74 8.22 11.14
CA TRP A 155 1.33 9.56 11.56
C TRP A 155 2.55 10.44 11.84
N THR A 156 2.37 11.75 11.82
CA THR A 156 3.40 12.72 12.22
C THR A 156 2.82 13.73 13.21
N ALA A 157 3.64 14.17 14.16
CA ALA A 157 3.27 15.24 15.09
C ALA A 157 2.81 16.52 14.38
N LEU A 158 3.28 16.75 13.15
CA LEU A 158 2.93 17.92 12.35
C LEU A 158 1.51 17.88 11.74
N GLN A 159 0.84 16.73 11.76
CA GLN A 159 -0.58 16.66 11.38
C GLN A 159 -1.51 17.20 12.45
N PHE A 160 -1.10 17.15 13.72
CA PHE A 160 -1.91 17.62 14.84
C PHE A 160 -1.99 19.14 14.92
N ALA A 161 -3.10 19.66 15.39
CA ALA A 161 -3.27 21.09 15.66
C ALA A 161 -2.20 21.60 16.64
N GLU A 162 -1.83 20.78 17.63
CA GLU A 162 -0.84 21.08 18.66
C GLU A 162 0.62 21.01 18.18
N LYS A 163 0.87 20.46 16.98
CA LYS A 163 2.21 20.33 16.35
C LYS A 163 3.25 19.64 17.25
N ARG A 164 2.82 18.73 18.11
CA ARG A 164 3.68 17.93 18.99
C ARG A 164 3.19 16.50 19.14
N GLY A 165 4.08 15.60 19.55
CA GLY A 165 3.72 14.26 19.99
C GLY A 165 3.23 14.23 21.46
N PRO A 166 2.80 13.04 21.95
CA PRO A 166 2.41 12.86 23.33
C PRO A 166 3.59 13.00 24.29
N THR A 167 3.31 13.30 25.54
CA THR A 167 4.27 13.21 26.63
C THR A 167 4.05 11.91 27.41
N THR A 168 5.11 11.41 28.06
CA THR A 168 4.99 10.24 28.94
C THR A 168 4.02 10.49 30.11
N ALA A 169 3.91 11.73 30.58
CA ALA A 169 2.95 12.10 31.62
C ALA A 169 1.49 11.93 31.14
N GLU A 170 1.16 12.38 29.90
CA GLU A 170 -0.16 12.17 29.30
C GLU A 170 -0.47 10.68 29.12
N LEU A 171 0.52 9.88 28.67
CA LEU A 171 0.35 8.43 28.53
C LEU A 171 0.16 7.72 29.88
N ASN A 172 0.89 8.14 30.94
CA ASN A 172 0.73 7.59 32.28
C ASN A 172 -0.63 7.94 32.89
N ALA A 173 -1.16 9.14 32.63
CA ALA A 173 -2.48 9.55 33.12
C ALA A 173 -3.60 8.72 32.44
N ILE A 174 -3.47 8.39 31.18
CA ILE A 174 -4.43 7.58 30.39
C ILE A 174 -4.34 6.09 30.77
N ALA A 175 -3.14 5.59 31.01
CA ALA A 175 -2.84 4.17 31.18
C ALA A 175 -1.84 3.94 32.32
N PRO A 176 -2.25 4.06 33.61
CA PRO A 176 -1.34 3.87 34.71
C PRO A 176 -0.81 2.43 34.84
N ASP A 177 -1.63 1.44 34.47
CA ASP A 177 -1.34 0.02 34.67
C ASP A 177 -1.19 -0.76 33.35
N THR A 178 -1.84 -0.32 32.25
CA THR A 178 -1.74 -0.95 30.95
C THR A 178 -0.48 -0.48 30.24
N PRO A 179 0.41 -1.38 29.78
CA PRO A 179 1.56 -1.00 28.97
C PRO A 179 1.14 -0.34 27.65
N VAL A 180 1.76 0.82 27.33
CA VAL A 180 1.50 1.60 26.12
C VAL A 180 2.78 1.75 25.32
N PHE A 181 2.67 1.51 24.00
CA PHE A 181 3.72 1.75 23.02
C PHE A 181 3.14 2.63 21.89
N VAL A 182 3.64 3.85 21.75
CA VAL A 182 3.24 4.79 20.69
C VAL A 182 4.41 4.99 19.75
N GLN A 183 4.35 4.36 18.58
CA GLN A 183 5.37 4.51 17.55
C GLN A 183 5.14 5.77 16.71
N HIS A 184 6.19 6.57 16.55
CA HIS A 184 6.22 7.69 15.61
C HIS A 184 7.10 7.31 14.42
N LEU A 185 6.49 7.18 13.24
CA LEU A 185 7.20 6.79 12.03
C LEU A 185 8.18 5.62 12.28
N ALA A 186 9.40 5.72 11.77
CA ALA A 186 10.50 4.78 12.00
C ALA A 186 11.63 5.39 12.85
N ASP A 187 11.36 6.47 13.61
CA ASP A 187 12.39 7.23 14.31
C ASP A 187 12.33 7.11 15.84
N SER A 188 11.16 6.89 16.40
CA SER A 188 11.01 6.87 17.87
C SER A 188 9.75 6.16 18.34
N ALA A 189 9.69 5.87 19.64
CA ALA A 189 8.49 5.44 20.31
C ALA A 189 8.41 6.00 21.74
N TRP A 190 7.19 6.28 22.21
CA TRP A 190 6.91 6.61 23.60
C TRP A 190 6.40 5.38 24.33
N LEU A 191 7.02 5.11 25.47
CA LEU A 191 6.68 4.06 26.41
C LEU A 191 6.16 4.70 27.71
N ASN A 192 4.99 4.29 28.20
CA ASN A 192 4.55 4.72 29.51
C ASN A 192 5.27 3.96 30.66
N ALA A 193 5.07 4.34 31.88
CA ALA A 193 5.69 3.71 33.05
C ALA A 193 5.38 2.21 33.16
N ALA A 194 4.17 1.79 32.77
CA ALA A 194 3.78 0.38 32.77
C ALA A 194 4.56 -0.43 31.71
N ALA A 195 4.78 0.13 30.52
CA ALA A 195 5.59 -0.50 29.47
C ALA A 195 7.07 -0.60 29.90
N LEU A 196 7.63 0.45 30.50
CA LEU A 196 9.00 0.40 31.06
C LEU A 196 9.16 -0.70 32.11
N ARG A 197 8.19 -0.84 33.03
CA ARG A 197 8.18 -1.94 34.01
C ARG A 197 8.08 -3.31 33.34
N ALA A 198 7.18 -3.48 32.35
CA ALA A 198 7.02 -4.75 31.64
C ALA A 198 8.26 -5.16 30.87
N LEU A 199 9.05 -4.20 30.39
CA LEU A 199 10.33 -4.43 29.70
C LEU A 199 11.51 -4.60 30.68
N GLY A 200 11.34 -4.30 31.98
CA GLY A 200 12.43 -4.27 32.94
C GLY A 200 13.42 -3.12 32.71
N TYR A 201 12.98 -2.02 32.11
CA TYR A 201 13.81 -0.86 31.84
C TYR A 201 13.89 0.05 33.07
N GLY A 202 15.05 0.10 33.67
CA GLY A 202 15.34 0.91 34.86
C GLY A 202 16.56 1.83 34.66
N ARG A 203 17.02 2.38 35.79
CA ARG A 203 18.17 3.31 35.80
C ARG A 203 19.43 2.69 35.22
N ASP A 204 19.70 1.44 35.60
CA ASP A 204 20.95 0.74 35.29
C ASP A 204 20.82 -0.17 34.02
N THR A 205 19.66 -0.15 33.35
CA THR A 205 19.46 -0.91 32.13
C THR A 205 20.22 -0.23 30.99
N PRO A 206 21.09 -0.94 30.25
CA PRO A 206 21.77 -0.38 29.07
C PRO A 206 20.76 -0.03 27.98
N ASP A 207 21.18 0.82 27.06
CA ASP A 207 20.38 1.11 25.88
C ASP A 207 20.20 -0.17 25.04
N PRO A 208 19.03 -0.39 24.43
CA PRO A 208 18.81 -1.54 23.58
C PRO A 208 19.69 -1.44 22.31
N PRO A 209 20.20 -2.56 21.79
CA PRO A 209 20.99 -2.54 20.57
C PRO A 209 20.30 -1.80 19.42
N GLY A 210 20.98 -0.83 18.83
CA GLY A 210 20.44 0.01 17.75
C GLY A 210 19.51 1.13 18.22
N GLY A 211 19.31 1.34 19.52
CA GLY A 211 18.45 2.37 20.08
C GLY A 211 19.05 3.13 21.25
N GLU A 212 18.44 4.25 21.59
CA GLU A 212 18.80 5.10 22.73
C GLU A 212 17.56 5.31 23.61
N LEU A 213 17.60 4.91 24.89
CA LEU A 213 16.60 5.27 25.88
C LEU A 213 16.93 6.62 26.47
N ARG A 214 16.09 7.62 26.17
CA ARG A 214 16.24 8.95 26.76
C ARG A 214 16.08 8.88 28.29
N ARG A 215 17.00 9.55 29.00
CA ARG A 215 17.05 9.57 30.47
C ARG A 215 16.92 10.98 31.02
N ASP A 216 16.38 11.07 32.21
CA ASP A 216 16.33 12.32 32.97
C ASP A 216 17.70 12.63 33.61
N ARG A 217 17.78 13.78 34.32
CA ARG A 217 18.99 14.20 35.02
C ARG A 217 19.42 13.22 36.16
N HIS A 218 18.57 12.28 36.54
CA HIS A 218 18.83 11.28 37.56
C HIS A 218 19.14 9.90 36.94
N GLY A 219 19.29 9.80 35.61
CA GLY A 219 19.56 8.57 34.89
C GLY A 219 18.34 7.66 34.72
N ARG A 220 17.12 8.09 35.02
CA ARG A 220 15.90 7.30 34.87
C ARG A 220 15.36 7.41 33.44
N PRO A 221 14.93 6.29 32.84
CA PRO A 221 14.29 6.33 31.51
C PRO A 221 13.06 7.25 31.53
N THR A 222 13.00 8.18 30.56
CA THR A 222 11.87 9.10 30.39
C THR A 222 10.69 8.46 29.68
N GLY A 223 10.89 7.28 29.09
CA GLY A 223 9.92 6.60 28.22
C GLY A 223 10.09 6.88 26.74
N LEU A 224 10.94 7.83 26.33
CA LEU A 224 11.23 8.05 24.92
C LEU A 224 12.37 7.13 24.46
N LEU A 225 12.07 6.23 23.55
CA LEU A 225 13.01 5.36 22.82
C LEU A 225 13.28 5.98 21.46
N LEU A 226 14.53 6.26 21.16
CA LEU A 226 14.98 6.74 19.85
C LEU A 226 15.59 5.60 19.04
N ALA A 227 15.22 5.50 17.78
CA ALA A 227 15.75 4.52 16.84
C ALA A 227 17.07 5.05 16.23
N ARG A 228 18.15 4.95 16.98
CA ARG A 228 19.48 5.47 16.65
C ARG A 228 20.54 4.42 16.94
N PRO A 229 21.21 3.91 15.92
CA PRO A 229 21.09 4.22 14.48
C PRO A 229 20.07 3.36 13.74
N ASP A 230 19.42 2.37 14.37
CA ASP A 230 18.64 1.35 13.66
C ASP A 230 17.15 1.36 14.04
N PRO A 231 16.23 1.65 13.11
CA PRO A 231 14.77 1.51 13.30
C PRO A 231 14.30 0.13 13.74
N ALA A 232 15.07 -0.93 13.48
CA ALA A 232 14.73 -2.28 13.90
C ALA A 232 14.55 -2.43 15.41
N VAL A 233 15.16 -1.54 16.20
CA VAL A 233 14.99 -1.51 17.67
C VAL A 233 13.52 -1.34 18.08
N LEU A 234 12.73 -0.56 17.34
CA LEU A 234 11.31 -0.35 17.63
C LEU A 234 10.54 -1.68 17.52
N GLY A 235 10.80 -2.42 16.46
CA GLY A 235 10.23 -3.75 16.26
C GLY A 235 10.73 -4.77 17.30
N ALA A 236 12.02 -4.74 17.64
CA ALA A 236 12.62 -5.63 18.63
C ALA A 236 12.02 -5.42 20.04
N VAL A 237 11.80 -4.16 20.43
CA VAL A 237 11.14 -3.83 21.70
C VAL A 237 9.67 -4.27 21.67
N LEU A 238 8.96 -3.99 20.58
CA LEU A 238 7.54 -4.37 20.44
C LEU A 238 7.36 -5.89 20.38
N ALA A 239 8.33 -6.64 19.85
CA ALA A 239 8.29 -8.11 19.82
C ALA A 239 8.28 -8.77 21.21
N ARG A 240 8.65 -8.05 22.27
CA ARG A 240 8.56 -8.51 23.66
C ARG A 240 7.14 -8.44 24.23
N ALA A 241 6.25 -7.70 23.58
CA ALA A 241 4.84 -7.64 23.97
C ALA A 241 4.08 -8.89 23.50
N PRO A 242 2.95 -9.26 24.17
CA PRO A 242 2.13 -10.39 23.77
C PRO A 242 1.69 -10.32 22.32
N ARG A 243 1.69 -11.47 21.64
CA ARG A 243 1.31 -11.62 20.24
C ARG A 243 -0.09 -12.22 20.13
N LEU A 244 -0.72 -12.03 18.98
CA LEU A 244 -1.93 -12.76 18.60
C LEU A 244 -1.62 -14.26 18.43
N ASP A 245 -2.57 -15.11 18.73
CA ASP A 245 -2.52 -16.52 18.35
C ASP A 245 -2.67 -16.72 16.82
N THR A 246 -2.60 -17.94 16.35
CA THR A 246 -2.64 -18.24 14.92
C THR A 246 -4.00 -17.87 14.29
N ALA A 247 -5.12 -18.12 14.98
CA ALA A 247 -6.46 -17.81 14.49
C ALA A 247 -6.69 -16.30 14.41
N ASP A 248 -6.28 -15.59 15.46
CA ASP A 248 -6.36 -14.13 15.51
C ASP A 248 -5.45 -13.45 14.48
N ARG A 249 -4.26 -14.04 14.16
CA ARG A 249 -3.41 -13.53 13.08
C ARG A 249 -4.07 -13.67 11.70
N VAL A 250 -4.74 -14.80 11.44
CA VAL A 250 -5.52 -14.98 10.20
C VAL A 250 -6.63 -13.93 10.11
N ASN A 251 -7.35 -13.71 11.22
CA ASN A 251 -8.38 -12.67 11.27
C ASN A 251 -7.81 -11.25 11.10
N SER A 252 -6.70 -10.95 11.78
CA SER A 252 -5.98 -9.67 11.66
C SER A 252 -5.54 -9.40 10.20
N THR A 253 -5.01 -10.41 9.51
CA THR A 253 -4.65 -10.30 8.10
C THR A 253 -5.87 -10.02 7.21
N ARG A 254 -7.01 -10.67 7.47
CA ARG A 254 -8.28 -10.41 6.76
C ARG A 254 -8.76 -8.97 6.99
N GLN A 255 -8.70 -8.47 8.23
CA GLN A 255 -9.08 -7.09 8.57
C GLN A 255 -8.16 -6.07 7.89
N PHE A 256 -6.86 -6.35 7.81
CA PHE A 256 -5.93 -5.49 7.10
C PHE A 256 -6.24 -5.40 5.60
N MET A 257 -6.51 -6.53 4.94
CA MET A 257 -6.92 -6.51 3.53
C MET A 257 -8.21 -5.72 3.32
N HIS A 258 -9.20 -5.87 4.22
CA HIS A 258 -10.42 -5.07 4.17
C HIS A 258 -10.12 -3.57 4.31
N ALA A 259 -9.21 -3.17 5.20
CA ALA A 259 -8.77 -1.78 5.32
C ALA A 259 -8.08 -1.26 4.05
N LEU A 260 -7.28 -2.10 3.37
CA LEU A 260 -6.68 -1.78 2.09
C LEU A 260 -7.74 -1.60 0.98
N ASN A 261 -8.75 -2.47 0.95
CA ASN A 261 -9.84 -2.37 -0.03
C ASN A 261 -10.66 -1.08 0.16
N ARG A 262 -10.87 -0.60 1.39
CA ARG A 262 -11.56 0.68 1.69
C ARG A 262 -10.85 1.89 1.09
N VAL A 263 -9.56 1.82 0.83
CA VAL A 263 -8.80 2.88 0.15
C VAL A 263 -8.46 2.52 -1.30
N GLY A 264 -9.16 1.52 -1.87
CA GLY A 264 -9.05 1.15 -3.28
C GLY A 264 -7.79 0.35 -3.64
N VAL A 265 -7.02 -0.14 -2.66
CA VAL A 265 -5.86 -1.01 -2.90
C VAL A 265 -6.35 -2.43 -3.19
N THR A 266 -5.99 -2.95 -4.36
CA THR A 266 -6.33 -4.30 -4.84
C THR A 266 -5.11 -5.20 -4.97
N SER A 267 -3.92 -4.61 -4.96
CA SER A 267 -2.65 -5.35 -5.01
C SER A 267 -1.61 -4.68 -4.10
N ALA A 268 -0.78 -5.51 -3.47
CA ALA A 268 0.35 -5.07 -2.67
C ALA A 268 1.59 -5.90 -3.00
N ILE A 269 2.75 -5.24 -2.99
CA ILE A 269 4.05 -5.90 -3.05
C ILE A 269 4.65 -5.81 -1.66
N ASP A 270 4.74 -6.96 -0.98
CA ASP A 270 5.46 -7.06 0.29
C ASP A 270 6.96 -7.00 0.03
N ALA A 271 7.62 -6.00 0.59
CA ALA A 271 9.02 -5.73 0.33
C ALA A 271 9.99 -6.69 1.04
N GLY A 272 9.48 -7.66 1.80
CA GLY A 272 10.30 -8.60 2.56
C GLY A 272 10.82 -7.97 3.85
N GLY A 273 9.91 -7.62 4.75
CA GLY A 273 10.24 -6.95 6.01
C GLY A 273 11.21 -7.72 6.91
N ASP A 274 11.94 -6.98 7.74
CA ASP A 274 12.99 -7.49 8.61
C ASP A 274 12.50 -8.55 9.60
N GLY A 275 13.31 -9.62 9.74
CA GLY A 275 13.14 -10.63 10.78
C GLY A 275 11.92 -11.54 10.61
N LEU A 276 11.23 -11.52 9.46
CA LEU A 276 10.18 -12.48 9.16
C LEU A 276 10.76 -13.87 8.88
N ALA A 277 10.18 -14.87 9.52
CA ALA A 277 10.53 -16.27 9.31
C ALA A 277 9.67 -16.89 8.21
N TYR A 278 10.26 -17.20 7.05
CA TYR A 278 9.59 -17.97 6.04
C TYR A 278 9.75 -19.48 6.33
N PRO A 279 8.69 -20.31 6.25
CA PRO A 279 7.30 -19.95 5.90
C PRO A 279 6.38 -19.59 7.09
N ASP A 280 6.89 -19.59 8.32
CA ASP A 280 6.07 -19.57 9.54
C ASP A 280 5.26 -18.27 9.70
N ASP A 281 5.87 -17.11 9.53
CA ASP A 281 5.18 -15.83 9.62
C ASP A 281 4.24 -15.56 8.43
N TYR A 282 4.42 -16.29 7.31
CA TYR A 282 3.54 -16.24 6.13
C TYR A 282 2.32 -17.17 6.26
N ALA A 283 2.23 -17.97 7.33
CA ALA A 283 1.18 -19.00 7.50
C ALA A 283 -0.25 -18.39 7.51
N ALA A 284 -0.43 -17.18 8.04
CA ALA A 284 -1.72 -16.51 8.08
C ALA A 284 -2.23 -16.18 6.66
N VAL A 285 -1.42 -15.47 5.87
CA VAL A 285 -1.77 -15.12 4.48
C VAL A 285 -1.90 -16.36 3.59
N ALA A 286 -1.01 -17.36 3.76
CA ALA A 286 -1.10 -18.62 3.05
C ALA A 286 -2.38 -19.41 3.40
N THR A 287 -2.88 -19.29 4.62
CA THR A 287 -4.15 -19.89 5.03
C THR A 287 -5.33 -19.23 4.32
N LEU A 288 -5.34 -17.89 4.24
CA LEU A 288 -6.37 -17.15 3.50
C LEU A 288 -6.32 -17.46 2.00
N ALA A 289 -5.11 -17.57 1.41
CA ALA A 289 -4.93 -17.95 0.00
C ALA A 289 -5.54 -19.32 -0.29
N ARG A 290 -5.19 -20.34 0.51
CA ARG A 290 -5.75 -21.70 0.34
C ARG A 290 -7.28 -21.78 0.47
N ARG A 291 -7.88 -20.86 1.22
CA ARG A 291 -9.33 -20.76 1.39
C ARG A 291 -10.02 -19.92 0.31
N GLY A 292 -9.26 -19.27 -0.58
CA GLY A 292 -9.79 -18.31 -1.55
C GLY A 292 -10.38 -17.04 -0.90
N GLU A 293 -9.84 -16.65 0.27
CA GLU A 293 -10.35 -15.54 1.08
C GLU A 293 -9.49 -14.27 0.96
N LEU A 294 -8.47 -14.27 0.08
CA LEU A 294 -7.69 -13.06 -0.19
C LEU A 294 -8.51 -12.07 -1.01
N THR A 295 -8.64 -10.86 -0.52
CA THR A 295 -9.30 -9.73 -1.20
C THR A 295 -8.31 -8.72 -1.78
N THR A 296 -7.02 -8.97 -1.60
CA THR A 296 -5.91 -8.20 -2.16
C THR A 296 -4.88 -9.17 -2.71
N ARG A 297 -4.38 -8.92 -3.92
CA ARG A 297 -3.31 -9.71 -4.52
C ARG A 297 -1.98 -9.34 -3.87
N ILE A 298 -1.22 -10.31 -3.40
CA ILE A 298 0.04 -10.11 -2.67
C ILE A 298 1.18 -10.79 -3.43
N ALA A 299 2.14 -10.00 -3.90
CA ALA A 299 3.44 -10.47 -4.34
C ALA A 299 4.44 -10.21 -3.20
N TYR A 300 5.09 -11.25 -2.67
CA TYR A 300 5.98 -11.09 -1.52
C TYR A 300 7.44 -11.38 -1.88
N ALA A 301 8.33 -10.53 -1.39
CA ALA A 301 9.77 -10.75 -1.41
C ALA A 301 10.23 -11.38 -0.09
N LEU A 302 11.34 -12.10 -0.12
CA LEU A 302 11.95 -12.71 1.07
C LEU A 302 13.21 -11.93 1.46
N GLY A 303 13.22 -11.37 2.67
CA GLY A 303 14.35 -10.63 3.22
C GLY A 303 15.37 -11.54 3.90
N ALA A 304 16.59 -11.03 4.09
CA ALA A 304 17.58 -11.64 4.95
C ALA A 304 17.10 -11.64 6.42
N ARG A 305 17.44 -12.68 7.16
CA ARG A 305 16.99 -12.87 8.54
C ARG A 305 18.09 -12.67 9.58
N HIS A 306 19.32 -13.03 9.24
CA HIS A 306 20.44 -13.06 10.18
C HIS A 306 21.58 -12.19 9.68
N ALA A 307 21.91 -11.14 10.45
CA ALA A 307 23.03 -10.26 10.14
C ALA A 307 24.35 -11.06 10.05
N GLY A 308 25.12 -10.83 9.00
CA GLY A 308 26.38 -11.51 8.69
C GLY A 308 26.20 -12.94 8.13
N ARG A 309 24.96 -13.37 7.87
CA ARG A 309 24.62 -14.67 7.26
C ARG A 309 23.59 -14.55 6.13
N GLU A 310 23.51 -13.41 5.52
CA GLU A 310 22.51 -13.09 4.51
C GLU A 310 22.64 -14.00 3.28
N LEU A 311 23.87 -14.33 2.89
CA LEU A 311 24.12 -15.27 1.79
C LEU A 311 23.52 -16.66 2.07
N ASP A 312 23.67 -17.17 3.30
CA ASP A 312 23.08 -18.45 3.73
C ASP A 312 21.54 -18.38 3.71
N ASP A 313 20.99 -17.26 4.18
CA ASP A 313 19.53 -17.05 4.18
C ASP A 313 18.97 -17.07 2.75
N PHE A 314 19.58 -16.35 1.81
CA PHE A 314 19.13 -16.36 0.41
C PHE A 314 19.35 -17.70 -0.26
N ALA A 315 20.47 -18.40 -0.03
CA ALA A 315 20.68 -19.75 -0.53
C ALA A 315 19.57 -20.70 -0.04
N LYS A 316 19.17 -20.57 1.22
CA LYS A 316 18.06 -21.34 1.80
C LYS A 316 16.71 -21.01 1.14
N TRP A 317 16.41 -19.72 0.91
CA TRP A 317 15.15 -19.32 0.26
C TRP A 317 15.09 -19.84 -1.17
N ILE A 318 16.18 -19.76 -1.93
CA ILE A 318 16.31 -20.29 -3.29
C ILE A 318 16.06 -21.82 -3.32
N ALA A 319 16.49 -22.54 -2.29
CA ALA A 319 16.22 -23.97 -2.19
C ALA A 319 14.77 -24.32 -1.82
N LEU A 320 14.03 -23.40 -1.19
CA LEU A 320 12.66 -23.64 -0.70
C LEU A 320 11.56 -23.17 -1.65
N THR A 321 11.81 -22.14 -2.46
CA THR A 321 10.80 -21.53 -3.35
C THR A 321 11.48 -20.86 -4.54
N ALA A 322 10.71 -20.46 -5.52
CA ALA A 322 11.17 -19.72 -6.70
C ALA A 322 10.30 -18.51 -6.98
N PRO A 323 10.83 -17.46 -7.63
CA PRO A 323 10.00 -16.35 -8.12
C PRO A 323 8.90 -16.87 -9.04
N GLY A 324 7.65 -16.45 -8.75
CA GLY A 324 6.46 -16.92 -9.45
C GLY A 324 5.73 -18.08 -8.76
N ASP A 325 6.33 -18.74 -7.76
CA ASP A 325 5.65 -19.77 -6.98
C ASP A 325 4.42 -19.20 -6.27
N GLY A 326 3.27 -19.87 -6.45
CA GLY A 326 1.97 -19.43 -5.95
C GLY A 326 0.95 -19.25 -7.07
N ASP A 327 0.07 -18.28 -6.91
CA ASP A 327 -1.01 -17.99 -7.86
C ASP A 327 -1.20 -16.49 -8.11
N ALA A 328 -2.34 -16.11 -8.70
CA ALA A 328 -2.66 -14.71 -8.97
C ALA A 328 -2.90 -13.88 -7.70
N PHE A 329 -3.17 -14.51 -6.55
CA PHE A 329 -3.47 -13.83 -5.29
C PHE A 329 -2.31 -13.83 -4.29
N LEU A 330 -1.49 -14.89 -4.28
CA LEU A 330 -0.33 -14.95 -3.39
C LEU A 330 0.83 -15.64 -4.09
N ARG A 331 1.93 -14.91 -4.30
CA ARG A 331 3.12 -15.51 -4.92
C ARG A 331 4.43 -14.91 -4.44
N ALA A 332 5.49 -15.72 -4.49
CA ALA A 332 6.85 -15.27 -4.29
C ALA A 332 7.30 -14.37 -5.45
N SER A 333 7.97 -13.25 -5.16
CA SER A 333 8.44 -12.30 -6.17
C SER A 333 9.96 -12.15 -6.25
N GLY A 334 10.72 -12.62 -5.26
CA GLY A 334 12.16 -12.53 -5.25
C GLY A 334 12.75 -12.19 -3.88
N ALA A 335 13.93 -11.54 -3.87
CA ALA A 335 14.61 -11.08 -2.67
C ALA A 335 14.13 -9.68 -2.24
N GLY A 336 14.01 -9.46 -0.93
CA GLY A 336 13.44 -8.26 -0.32
C GLY A 336 14.37 -7.05 -0.25
N GLU A 337 13.88 -5.98 0.31
CA GLU A 337 14.55 -4.67 0.32
C GLU A 337 15.86 -4.64 1.14
N ARG A 338 16.03 -5.56 2.07
CA ARG A 338 17.25 -5.70 2.86
C ARG A 338 18.01 -6.94 2.40
N LEU A 339 18.92 -6.73 1.44
CA LEU A 339 19.83 -7.78 0.98
C LEU A 339 20.96 -8.03 1.98
N LEU A 340 21.41 -6.97 2.67
CA LEU A 340 22.41 -7.03 3.73
C LEU A 340 21.99 -6.12 4.88
N PHE A 341 22.25 -6.54 6.11
CA PHE A 341 22.10 -5.66 7.28
C PHE A 341 23.13 -4.53 7.29
N SER A 342 24.32 -4.78 6.73
CA SER A 342 25.40 -3.79 6.60
C SER A 342 25.14 -2.73 5.50
N ALA A 343 24.27 -3.00 4.52
CA ALA A 343 23.98 -2.11 3.39
C ALA A 343 22.83 -1.11 3.67
N VAL A 344 22.43 -0.95 4.91
CA VAL A 344 21.31 -0.09 5.27
C VAL A 344 21.78 1.34 5.50
N ASP A 345 21.40 2.24 4.60
CA ASP A 345 21.65 3.69 4.72
C ASP A 345 20.43 4.44 5.29
N LEU A 346 19.80 3.87 6.32
CA LEU A 346 18.56 4.35 6.91
C LEU A 346 18.61 5.84 7.23
N GLY A 347 17.98 6.63 6.36
CA GLY A 347 17.72 8.02 6.66
C GLY A 347 16.41 8.18 7.39
N ASN A 348 16.43 8.48 8.67
CA ASN A 348 15.29 9.11 9.33
C ASN A 348 15.32 10.64 9.17
N PHE A 349 16.24 11.16 8.35
CA PHE A 349 16.52 12.58 8.09
C PHE A 349 16.83 13.44 9.33
N LEU A 350 16.72 12.90 10.52
CA LEU A 350 17.04 13.59 11.78
C LEU A 350 18.50 13.35 12.20
N GLU A 351 19.05 12.20 11.81
CA GLU A 351 20.39 11.78 12.18
C GLU A 351 21.39 11.93 11.05
N PRO A 352 22.71 12.02 11.35
CA PRO A 352 23.74 11.84 10.35
C PRO A 352 23.53 10.51 9.61
N ARG A 353 23.87 10.51 8.31
CA ARG A 353 23.91 9.29 7.53
C ARG A 353 24.82 8.27 8.24
N VAL A 354 24.36 7.03 8.32
CA VAL A 354 25.20 5.92 8.76
C VAL A 354 26.26 5.67 7.69
N GLU A 355 27.55 5.66 8.07
CA GLU A 355 28.60 5.24 7.17
C GLU A 355 28.51 3.75 6.93
N LEU A 356 28.43 3.37 5.65
CA LEU A 356 28.44 1.97 5.26
C LEU A 356 29.86 1.40 5.48
N PRO A 357 29.99 0.20 6.05
CA PRO A 357 31.29 -0.43 6.27
C PRO A 357 32.03 -0.67 4.95
N THR A 358 33.36 -0.78 5.00
CA THR A 358 34.19 -1.04 3.83
C THR A 358 34.04 -2.45 3.26
N SER A 359 33.41 -3.38 4.00
CA SER A 359 33.11 -4.74 3.54
C SER A 359 31.83 -4.83 2.70
N VAL A 360 30.99 -3.78 2.70
CA VAL A 360 29.63 -3.84 2.13
C VAL A 360 29.63 -4.22 0.66
N GLU A 361 30.59 -3.74 -0.14
CA GLU A 361 30.64 -4.05 -1.57
C GLU A 361 30.94 -5.54 -1.82
N VAL A 362 31.85 -6.14 -1.03
CA VAL A 362 32.21 -7.55 -1.17
C VAL A 362 31.05 -8.45 -0.76
N GLU A 363 30.40 -8.14 0.35
CA GLU A 363 29.24 -8.87 0.86
C GLU A 363 28.07 -8.76 -0.11
N LEU A 364 27.76 -7.54 -0.59
CA LEU A 364 26.68 -7.27 -1.55
C LEU A 364 26.93 -7.99 -2.87
N ALA A 365 28.16 -7.97 -3.39
CA ALA A 365 28.52 -8.69 -4.61
C ALA A 365 28.26 -10.19 -4.50
N ALA A 366 28.55 -10.79 -3.35
CA ALA A 366 28.30 -12.22 -3.12
C ALA A 366 26.80 -12.55 -3.18
N VAL A 367 25.95 -11.75 -2.49
CA VAL A 367 24.50 -11.93 -2.49
C VAL A 367 23.92 -11.68 -3.88
N VAL A 368 24.31 -10.58 -4.54
CA VAL A 368 23.77 -10.23 -5.87
C VAL A 368 24.16 -11.27 -6.91
N ARG A 369 25.40 -11.77 -6.91
CA ARG A 369 25.82 -12.88 -7.80
C ARG A 369 24.97 -14.13 -7.60
N LEU A 370 24.68 -14.51 -6.35
CA LEU A 370 23.81 -15.64 -6.05
C LEU A 370 22.39 -15.41 -6.64
N LEU A 371 21.80 -14.23 -6.42
CA LEU A 371 20.46 -13.90 -6.89
C LEU A 371 20.40 -13.87 -8.43
N VAL A 372 21.36 -13.23 -9.09
CA VAL A 372 21.45 -13.15 -10.55
C VAL A 372 21.65 -14.54 -11.18
N HIS A 373 22.55 -15.36 -10.63
CA HIS A 373 22.79 -16.73 -11.08
C HIS A 373 21.50 -17.58 -11.07
N HIS A 374 20.67 -17.41 -10.05
CA HIS A 374 19.39 -18.12 -9.92
C HIS A 374 18.21 -17.38 -10.55
N ARG A 375 18.45 -16.26 -11.24
CA ARG A 375 17.40 -15.42 -11.87
C ARG A 375 16.34 -14.95 -10.88
N TRP A 376 16.75 -14.63 -9.65
CA TRP A 376 15.89 -14.07 -8.61
C TRP A 376 15.80 -12.56 -8.74
N PRO A 377 14.61 -11.99 -9.01
CA PRO A 377 14.39 -10.56 -8.89
C PRO A 377 14.77 -10.09 -7.50
N PHE A 378 15.30 -8.88 -7.39
CA PHE A 378 15.71 -8.36 -6.10
C PHE A 378 15.45 -6.86 -5.98
N ARG A 379 15.34 -6.43 -4.74
CA ARG A 379 15.20 -5.02 -4.39
C ARG A 379 16.14 -4.66 -3.25
N LEU A 380 16.64 -3.43 -3.27
CA LEU A 380 17.55 -2.91 -2.25
C LEU A 380 17.10 -1.52 -1.81
N GLN A 381 16.95 -1.35 -0.50
CA GLN A 381 16.68 -0.05 0.08
C GLN A 381 17.90 0.86 -0.04
N ALA A 382 17.73 2.06 -0.61
CA ALA A 382 18.78 3.05 -0.70
C ALA A 382 18.19 4.47 -0.69
N THR A 383 18.78 5.36 0.10
CA THR A 383 18.28 6.73 0.33
C THR A 383 19.19 7.77 -0.31
N TYR A 384 20.50 7.66 -0.07
CA TYR A 384 21.50 8.67 -0.38
C TYR A 384 22.28 8.33 -1.65
N ASP A 385 22.61 9.37 -2.42
CA ASP A 385 23.29 9.23 -3.71
C ASP A 385 24.62 8.49 -3.64
N GLU A 386 25.39 8.71 -2.58
CA GLU A 386 26.67 8.05 -2.37
C GLU A 386 26.51 6.55 -2.11
N SER A 387 25.54 6.15 -1.26
CA SER A 387 25.22 4.73 -1.05
C SER A 387 24.75 4.06 -2.34
N ILE A 388 23.87 4.75 -3.08
CA ILE A 388 23.38 4.29 -4.39
C ILE A 388 24.54 4.11 -5.37
N GLY A 389 25.48 5.06 -5.42
CA GLY A 389 26.67 4.98 -6.27
C GLY A 389 27.52 3.74 -5.97
N ARG A 390 27.80 3.48 -4.69
CA ARG A 390 28.55 2.28 -4.23
C ARG A 390 27.82 0.98 -4.59
N PHE A 391 26.50 0.93 -4.42
CA PHE A 391 25.72 -0.24 -4.80
C PHE A 391 25.69 -0.46 -6.32
N LEU A 392 25.59 0.61 -7.10
CA LEU A 392 25.67 0.54 -8.57
C LEU A 392 27.04 0.08 -9.05
N ASP A 393 28.15 0.46 -8.38
CA ASP A 393 29.48 -0.06 -8.70
C ASP A 393 29.52 -1.59 -8.58
N VAL A 394 28.87 -2.14 -7.54
CA VAL A 394 28.74 -3.59 -7.35
C VAL A 394 27.87 -4.20 -8.44
N PHE A 395 26.71 -3.61 -8.74
CA PHE A 395 25.77 -4.16 -9.73
C PHE A 395 26.39 -4.17 -11.13
N GLU A 396 27.06 -3.10 -11.52
CA GLU A 396 27.80 -3.03 -12.80
C GLU A 396 28.94 -4.05 -12.87
N ALA A 397 29.64 -4.29 -11.75
CA ALA A 397 30.68 -5.30 -11.70
C ALA A 397 30.11 -6.72 -11.85
N VAL A 398 28.98 -7.00 -11.18
CA VAL A 398 28.30 -8.31 -11.29
C VAL A 398 27.71 -8.50 -12.69
N ASP A 399 27.10 -7.45 -13.28
CA ASP A 399 26.49 -7.49 -14.61
C ASP A 399 27.53 -7.81 -15.71
N ARG A 400 28.77 -7.28 -15.60
CA ARG A 400 29.86 -7.64 -16.52
C ARG A 400 30.23 -9.13 -16.48
N ASP A 401 30.19 -9.75 -15.30
CA ASP A 401 30.52 -11.16 -15.11
C ASP A 401 29.32 -12.08 -15.41
N THR A 402 28.13 -11.65 -15.02
CA THR A 402 26.86 -12.38 -15.14
C THR A 402 25.76 -11.39 -15.48
N PRO A 403 25.43 -11.22 -16.79
CA PRO A 403 24.47 -10.22 -17.25
C PRO A 403 23.09 -10.33 -16.60
N PHE A 404 22.53 -9.20 -16.23
CA PHE A 404 21.20 -9.13 -15.65
C PHE A 404 20.11 -9.52 -16.66
N ASP A 405 20.28 -9.18 -17.96
CA ASP A 405 19.46 -9.62 -19.11
C ASP A 405 17.96 -9.75 -18.82
N GLY A 406 17.30 -8.64 -18.55
CA GLY A 406 15.88 -8.59 -18.24
C GLY A 406 15.49 -9.11 -16.86
N LEU A 407 16.47 -9.43 -15.99
CA LEU A 407 16.21 -9.67 -14.57
C LEU A 407 15.66 -8.37 -13.96
N ARG A 408 14.55 -8.45 -13.25
CA ARG A 408 13.97 -7.29 -12.59
C ARG A 408 14.67 -7.03 -11.28
N TRP A 409 15.14 -5.82 -11.12
CA TRP A 409 15.69 -5.33 -9.86
C TRP A 409 15.29 -3.87 -9.65
N CYS A 410 15.28 -3.42 -8.42
CA CYS A 410 14.95 -2.02 -8.12
C CYS A 410 15.62 -1.51 -6.85
N PHE A 411 15.77 -0.21 -6.79
CA PHE A 411 15.96 0.49 -5.53
C PHE A 411 14.61 0.90 -4.95
N ASP A 412 14.54 0.85 -3.63
CA ASP A 412 13.45 1.41 -2.84
C ASP A 412 13.88 2.74 -2.24
N ARG A 413 13.03 3.77 -2.29
CA ARG A 413 13.17 5.13 -1.71
C ARG A 413 13.86 6.13 -2.63
N CYS A 414 15.20 6.20 -2.68
CA CYS A 414 16.01 7.05 -3.55
C CYS A 414 15.73 8.57 -3.40
N GLU A 415 15.50 9.06 -2.16
CA GLU A 415 15.15 10.47 -1.95
C GLU A 415 16.22 11.42 -2.44
N ALA A 416 17.51 11.07 -2.32
CA ALA A 416 18.62 11.95 -2.66
C ALA A 416 19.43 11.50 -3.90
N ILE A 417 18.87 10.65 -4.77
CA ILE A 417 19.56 10.15 -5.97
C ILE A 417 19.88 11.28 -6.96
N SER A 418 21.09 11.26 -7.53
CA SER A 418 21.53 12.18 -8.58
C SER A 418 21.07 11.77 -9.97
N ASP A 419 21.09 12.70 -10.92
CA ASP A 419 20.79 12.43 -12.33
C ASP A 419 21.79 11.43 -12.93
N ALA A 420 23.07 11.45 -12.49
CA ALA A 420 24.07 10.49 -12.91
C ALA A 420 23.72 9.04 -12.48
N ASN A 421 23.34 8.84 -11.22
CA ASN A 421 22.96 7.53 -10.74
C ASN A 421 21.60 7.08 -11.31
N ILE A 422 20.66 8.00 -11.58
CA ILE A 422 19.43 7.70 -12.33
C ILE A 422 19.76 7.10 -13.71
N ALA A 423 20.71 7.70 -14.44
CA ALA A 423 21.13 7.19 -15.75
C ALA A 423 21.78 5.79 -15.65
N ARG A 424 22.56 5.52 -14.60
CA ARG A 424 23.15 4.20 -14.34
C ARG A 424 22.07 3.12 -14.05
N VAL A 425 21.07 3.47 -13.22
CA VAL A 425 19.92 2.56 -12.97
C VAL A 425 19.20 2.24 -14.29
N ALA A 426 18.99 3.24 -15.16
CA ALA A 426 18.38 3.04 -16.47
C ALA A 426 19.23 2.13 -17.38
N ALA A 427 20.54 2.35 -17.40
CA ALA A 427 21.46 1.55 -18.23
C ALA A 427 21.48 0.07 -17.83
N LEU A 428 21.34 -0.23 -16.53
CA LEU A 428 21.25 -1.60 -15.99
C LEU A 428 19.82 -2.19 -16.03
N GLY A 429 18.83 -1.49 -16.61
CA GLY A 429 17.45 -1.97 -16.71
C GLY A 429 16.71 -2.04 -15.36
N GLY A 430 17.16 -1.29 -14.36
CA GLY A 430 16.56 -1.25 -13.03
C GLY A 430 15.33 -0.36 -12.95
N GLY A 431 14.59 -0.47 -11.84
CA GLY A 431 13.45 0.40 -11.49
C GLY A 431 13.64 1.10 -10.15
N ILE A 432 12.74 2.02 -9.83
CA ILE A 432 12.71 2.70 -8.52
C ILE A 432 11.29 2.68 -7.97
N THR A 433 11.12 2.26 -6.70
CA THR A 433 9.87 2.49 -5.99
C THR A 433 10.02 3.65 -5.02
N VAL A 434 9.14 4.64 -5.13
CA VAL A 434 9.14 5.82 -4.27
C VAL A 434 8.10 5.68 -3.17
N GLN A 435 8.40 6.23 -2.00
CA GLN A 435 7.53 6.22 -0.83
C GLN A 435 7.28 7.64 -0.33
N PRO A 436 6.14 7.93 0.31
CA PRO A 436 5.78 9.28 0.73
C PRO A 436 6.53 9.75 2.00
N ARG A 437 7.80 9.35 2.17
CA ARG A 437 8.59 9.74 3.36
C ARG A 437 8.71 11.26 3.47
N MET A 438 8.90 11.95 2.36
CA MET A 438 8.93 13.41 2.33
C MET A 438 7.59 14.04 2.72
N ALA A 439 6.46 13.35 2.55
CA ALA A 439 5.18 13.82 3.04
C ALA A 439 5.12 13.87 4.58
N PHE A 440 5.81 12.96 5.25
CA PHE A 440 5.80 12.84 6.71
C PHE A 440 7.04 13.46 7.38
N GLN A 441 8.18 13.49 6.71
CA GLN A 441 9.48 13.89 7.25
C GLN A 441 10.15 15.03 6.43
N GLY A 442 9.41 15.69 5.55
CA GLY A 442 9.95 16.74 4.69
C GLY A 442 10.52 17.91 5.47
N GLU A 443 9.96 18.27 6.59
CA GLU A 443 10.46 19.31 7.49
C GLU A 443 11.79 18.90 8.14
N ALA A 444 11.94 17.66 8.54
CA ALA A 444 13.20 17.13 9.06
C ALA A 444 14.28 17.09 7.97
N PHE A 445 13.90 16.70 6.75
CA PHE A 445 14.79 16.75 5.60
C PHE A 445 15.28 18.18 5.30
N ILE A 446 14.36 19.16 5.31
CA ILE A 446 14.70 20.58 5.11
C ILE A 446 15.65 21.08 6.21
N ALA A 447 15.36 20.74 7.45
CA ALA A 447 16.21 21.15 8.59
C ALA A 447 17.63 20.58 8.47
N ARG A 448 17.80 19.40 7.89
CA ARG A 448 19.09 18.73 7.74
C ARG A 448 19.84 19.09 6.47
N HIS A 449 19.15 19.07 5.34
CA HIS A 449 19.77 19.18 4.00
C HIS A 449 19.47 20.50 3.32
N GLY A 450 18.65 21.35 3.92
CA GLY A 450 18.23 22.65 3.38
C GLY A 450 17.05 22.55 2.41
N ALA A 451 16.35 23.68 2.24
CA ALA A 451 15.17 23.75 1.40
C ALA A 451 15.48 23.49 -0.09
N ALA A 452 16.67 23.87 -0.57
CA ALA A 452 17.08 23.64 -1.96
C ALA A 452 17.15 22.15 -2.29
N ALA A 453 17.75 21.32 -1.42
CA ALA A 453 17.82 19.87 -1.58
C ALA A 453 16.41 19.24 -1.57
N ALA A 454 15.52 19.70 -0.68
CA ALA A 454 14.15 19.18 -0.58
C ALA A 454 13.36 19.36 -1.89
N THR A 455 13.65 20.37 -2.71
CA THR A 455 12.94 20.62 -3.97
C THR A 455 13.05 19.47 -4.98
N ARG A 456 13.99 18.55 -4.79
CA ARG A 456 14.29 17.40 -5.66
C ARG A 456 14.31 16.06 -4.93
N ALA A 457 13.79 15.95 -3.75
CA ALA A 457 13.88 14.75 -2.94
C ALA A 457 12.52 14.06 -2.76
N PRO A 458 12.21 12.96 -3.52
CA PRO A 458 12.97 12.38 -4.64
C PRO A 458 12.77 13.14 -5.96
N PRO A 459 13.69 13.01 -6.92
CA PRO A 459 13.62 13.70 -8.22
C PRO A 459 12.71 12.98 -9.22
N LEU A 460 11.40 12.87 -8.91
CA LEU A 460 10.41 12.12 -9.69
C LEU A 460 10.41 12.44 -11.18
N ARG A 461 10.52 13.73 -11.54
CA ARG A 461 10.53 14.16 -12.94
C ARG A 461 11.77 13.67 -13.69
N ALA A 462 12.93 13.67 -13.04
CA ALA A 462 14.17 13.17 -13.63
C ALA A 462 14.12 11.65 -13.84
N MET A 463 13.61 10.90 -12.86
CA MET A 463 13.42 9.45 -12.97
C MET A 463 12.50 9.10 -14.16
N LEU A 464 11.37 9.81 -14.30
CA LEU A 464 10.44 9.60 -15.41
C LEU A 464 11.02 10.02 -16.76
N ALA A 465 11.78 11.10 -16.82
CA ALA A 465 12.44 11.58 -18.04
C ALA A 465 13.53 10.61 -18.53
N ALA A 466 14.19 9.90 -17.62
CA ALA A 466 15.15 8.85 -17.93
C ALA A 466 14.49 7.54 -18.44
N GLY A 467 13.15 7.46 -18.47
CA GLY A 467 12.42 6.27 -18.93
C GLY A 467 12.40 5.12 -17.93
N LEU A 468 12.78 5.35 -16.67
CA LEU A 468 12.78 4.33 -15.63
C LEU A 468 11.37 3.81 -15.33
N PRO A 469 11.21 2.50 -15.06
CA PRO A 469 10.07 2.01 -14.31
C PRO A 469 10.03 2.68 -12.94
N VAL A 470 9.00 3.50 -12.68
CA VAL A 470 8.78 4.15 -11.39
C VAL A 470 7.43 3.74 -10.85
N GLY A 471 7.43 3.05 -9.71
CA GLY A 471 6.25 2.71 -8.91
C GLY A 471 6.16 3.56 -7.66
N ALA A 472 4.99 3.57 -7.05
CA ALA A 472 4.79 4.18 -5.75
C ALA A 472 4.24 3.16 -4.74
N GLY A 473 4.75 3.22 -3.53
CA GLY A 473 4.29 2.42 -2.41
C GLY A 473 4.12 3.27 -1.16
N SER A 474 3.40 2.77 -0.18
CA SER A 474 3.16 3.49 1.06
C SER A 474 4.37 3.47 2.00
N GLY A 475 5.18 2.41 1.97
CA GLY A 475 6.19 2.19 3.00
C GLY A 475 5.58 1.91 4.39
N ALA A 476 4.28 1.59 4.43
CA ALA A 476 3.62 1.25 5.68
C ALA A 476 4.08 -0.14 6.16
N MET A 477 4.06 -0.44 7.43
CA MET A 477 3.23 0.04 8.55
C MET A 477 3.99 0.90 9.58
N GLY A 478 5.16 1.37 9.31
CA GLY A 478 5.91 2.17 10.28
C GLY A 478 6.23 3.56 9.75
N ALA A 479 6.84 3.65 8.57
CA ALA A 479 7.39 4.90 8.05
C ALA A 479 6.35 5.89 7.50
N ALA A 480 5.17 5.42 7.09
CA ALA A 480 4.09 6.25 6.57
C ALA A 480 2.72 5.54 6.70
N SER A 481 1.65 6.25 6.37
CA SER A 481 0.29 5.71 6.31
C SER A 481 0.11 4.76 5.11
N TYR A 482 -0.67 3.70 5.30
CA TYR A 482 -1.06 2.79 4.21
C TYR A 482 -2.09 3.43 3.24
N ASN A 483 -2.61 4.61 3.54
CA ASN A 483 -3.54 5.31 2.66
C ASN A 483 -2.82 5.89 1.43
N PRO A 484 -3.02 5.35 0.21
CA PRO A 484 -2.32 5.81 -0.99
C PRO A 484 -2.67 7.24 -1.39
N PHE A 485 -3.83 7.75 -0.97
CA PHE A 485 -4.25 9.12 -1.28
C PHE A 485 -3.39 10.18 -0.58
N VAL A 486 -2.71 9.85 0.52
CA VAL A 486 -1.70 10.72 1.14
C VAL A 486 -0.47 10.87 0.23
N ALA A 487 -0.02 9.77 -0.37
CA ALA A 487 1.09 9.81 -1.33
C ALA A 487 0.69 10.52 -2.63
N LEU A 488 -0.51 10.28 -3.14
CA LEU A 488 -1.05 10.98 -4.31
C LEU A 488 -1.15 12.48 -4.06
N TYR A 489 -1.63 12.90 -2.88
CA TYR A 489 -1.64 14.30 -2.46
C TYR A 489 -0.23 14.91 -2.48
N TRP A 490 0.74 14.23 -1.86
CA TRP A 490 2.12 14.68 -1.81
C TRP A 490 2.71 14.87 -3.21
N MET A 491 2.57 13.88 -4.11
CA MET A 491 3.08 13.95 -5.49
C MET A 491 2.47 15.10 -6.31
N VAL A 492 1.17 15.38 -6.09
CA VAL A 492 0.41 16.41 -6.86
C VAL A 492 0.59 17.80 -6.25
N SER A 493 0.50 17.92 -4.93
CA SER A 493 0.57 19.22 -4.24
C SER A 493 2.00 19.69 -4.03
N GLY A 494 2.96 18.75 -3.90
CA GLY A 494 4.32 19.04 -3.47
C GLY A 494 4.41 19.49 -2.02
N ARG A 495 3.48 19.06 -1.15
CA ARG A 495 3.41 19.47 0.27
C ARG A 495 3.52 18.26 1.20
N SER A 496 4.08 18.54 2.38
CA SER A 496 4.02 17.58 3.49
C SER A 496 2.61 17.49 4.09
N VAL A 497 2.38 16.49 4.93
CA VAL A 497 1.18 16.36 5.76
C VAL A 497 1.01 17.55 6.71
N GLY A 498 2.13 18.10 7.20
CA GLY A 498 2.16 19.34 8.00
C GLY A 498 1.82 20.62 7.23
N GLY A 499 1.72 20.54 5.89
CA GLY A 499 1.39 21.66 5.01
C GLY A 499 2.59 22.40 4.43
N THR A 500 3.81 22.02 4.77
CA THR A 500 5.06 22.65 4.27
C THR A 500 5.21 22.41 2.77
N ALA A 501 5.51 23.48 2.01
CA ALA A 501 5.80 23.37 0.59
C ALA A 501 7.21 22.80 0.38
N LEU A 502 7.27 21.64 -0.31
CA LEU A 502 8.51 20.93 -0.61
C LEU A 502 8.96 21.19 -2.06
N TYR A 503 8.02 21.10 -3.02
CA TYR A 503 8.35 21.12 -4.44
C TYR A 503 7.79 22.33 -5.17
N PRO A 504 8.60 22.99 -6.03
CA PRO A 504 8.10 23.94 -7.01
C PRO A 504 7.22 23.21 -8.05
N ALA A 505 6.38 23.96 -8.76
CA ALA A 505 5.42 23.37 -9.72
C ALA A 505 6.07 22.44 -10.76
N ARG A 506 7.30 22.77 -11.23
CA ARG A 506 8.04 21.96 -12.21
C ARG A 506 8.41 20.55 -11.72
N ASN A 507 8.48 20.31 -10.40
CA ASN A 507 8.83 19.01 -9.81
C ASN A 507 7.61 18.22 -9.35
N ARG A 508 6.40 18.76 -9.46
CA ARG A 508 5.14 18.07 -9.11
C ARG A 508 4.68 17.22 -10.27
N LEU A 509 3.96 16.13 -9.96
CA LEU A 509 3.29 15.33 -10.98
C LEU A 509 1.85 15.85 -11.21
N GLY A 510 1.36 15.69 -12.44
CA GLY A 510 -0.07 15.82 -12.71
C GLY A 510 -0.84 14.66 -12.07
N ARG A 511 -2.16 14.84 -11.82
CA ARG A 511 -3.00 13.82 -11.16
C ARG A 511 -2.96 12.48 -11.91
N MET A 512 -3.04 12.50 -13.24
CA MET A 512 -2.97 11.29 -14.05
C MET A 512 -1.60 10.60 -13.94
N GLU A 513 -0.51 11.36 -13.93
CA GLU A 513 0.85 10.82 -13.78
C GLU A 513 1.09 10.24 -12.39
N ALA A 514 0.60 10.91 -11.33
CA ALA A 514 0.68 10.41 -9.96
C ALA A 514 -0.10 9.10 -9.82
N LEU A 515 -1.33 9.03 -10.35
CA LEU A 515 -2.14 7.81 -10.33
C LEU A 515 -1.44 6.65 -11.06
N ARG A 516 -0.76 6.92 -12.19
CA ARG A 516 0.01 5.89 -12.91
C ARG A 516 1.11 5.26 -12.05
N ARG A 517 1.63 5.98 -11.04
CA ARG A 517 2.65 5.40 -10.12
C ARG A 517 2.05 4.33 -9.22
N TYR A 518 0.80 4.46 -8.82
CA TYR A 518 0.06 3.46 -8.04
C TYR A 518 -0.74 2.45 -8.88
N THR A 519 -0.60 2.46 -10.20
CA THR A 519 -1.30 1.55 -11.12
C THR A 519 -0.31 0.89 -12.08
N VAL A 520 -0.24 1.32 -13.31
CA VAL A 520 0.65 0.73 -14.36
C VAL A 520 2.12 0.74 -13.92
N GLY A 521 2.60 1.84 -13.31
CA GLY A 521 3.99 1.93 -12.87
C GLY A 521 4.33 0.91 -11.79
N SER A 522 3.44 0.70 -10.83
CA SER A 522 3.64 -0.29 -9.75
C SER A 522 3.50 -1.73 -10.24
N ALA A 523 2.71 -2.01 -11.27
CA ALA A 523 2.51 -3.37 -11.79
C ALA A 523 3.82 -4.00 -12.30
N TRP A 524 4.76 -3.20 -12.79
CA TRP A 524 6.07 -3.66 -13.26
C TRP A 524 6.85 -4.39 -12.15
N PHE A 525 6.78 -3.93 -10.91
CA PHE A 525 7.56 -4.46 -9.79
C PHE A 525 7.09 -5.84 -9.31
N SER A 526 5.93 -6.30 -9.77
CA SER A 526 5.45 -7.67 -9.56
C SER A 526 5.37 -8.49 -10.84
N ALA A 527 5.97 -8.04 -11.94
CA ALA A 527 5.92 -8.68 -13.26
C ALA A 527 4.48 -8.90 -13.79
N ASP A 528 3.57 -7.95 -13.49
CA ASP A 528 2.15 -8.04 -13.83
C ASP A 528 1.66 -6.90 -14.73
N GLU A 529 2.54 -6.12 -15.32
CA GLU A 529 2.16 -4.96 -16.14
C GLU A 529 1.29 -5.30 -17.33
N HIS A 530 1.23 -6.58 -17.72
CA HIS A 530 0.34 -7.08 -18.77
C HIS A 530 -1.00 -7.58 -18.23
N ARG A 531 -1.16 -7.70 -16.89
CA ARG A 531 -2.34 -8.28 -16.24
C ARG A 531 -3.14 -7.28 -15.43
N LYS A 532 -2.49 -6.25 -14.85
CA LYS A 532 -3.14 -5.28 -13.96
C LYS A 532 -2.64 -3.86 -14.14
N GLY A 533 -3.24 -2.91 -13.45
CA GLY A 533 -2.86 -1.49 -13.44
C GLY A 533 -3.52 -0.64 -14.54
N ALA A 534 -4.25 -1.24 -15.49
CA ALA A 534 -5.07 -0.54 -16.46
C ALA A 534 -6.41 -1.26 -16.65
N LEU A 535 -7.47 -0.52 -16.95
CA LEU A 535 -8.81 -1.04 -17.22
C LEU A 535 -9.01 -1.16 -18.73
N VAL A 536 -8.44 -2.20 -19.32
CA VAL A 536 -8.54 -2.52 -20.75
C VAL A 536 -8.82 -4.01 -20.96
N PRO A 537 -9.42 -4.41 -22.06
CA PRO A 537 -9.69 -5.82 -22.34
C PRO A 537 -8.44 -6.71 -22.19
N GLY A 538 -8.63 -7.88 -21.59
CA GLY A 538 -7.58 -8.88 -21.30
C GLY A 538 -6.86 -8.69 -19.95
N ARG A 539 -7.15 -7.63 -19.19
CA ARG A 539 -6.59 -7.42 -17.85
C ARG A 539 -7.57 -7.84 -16.76
N TYR A 540 -7.04 -8.06 -15.56
CA TYR A 540 -7.85 -8.35 -14.38
C TYR A 540 -8.86 -7.22 -14.12
N ALA A 541 -10.05 -7.60 -13.72
CA ALA A 541 -11.10 -6.68 -13.31
C ALA A 541 -10.88 -6.26 -11.84
N ASP A 542 -9.78 -5.56 -11.61
CA ASP A 542 -9.42 -4.96 -10.33
C ASP A 542 -9.60 -3.43 -10.44
N PHE A 543 -10.61 -2.87 -9.76
CA PHE A 543 -10.90 -1.43 -9.83
C PHE A 543 -11.55 -0.90 -8.56
N ALA A 544 -11.49 0.43 -8.40
CA ALA A 544 -12.09 1.15 -7.29
C ALA A 544 -12.96 2.31 -7.78
N VAL A 545 -14.16 2.42 -7.24
CA VAL A 545 -15.06 3.56 -7.40
C VAL A 545 -14.82 4.52 -6.24
N LEU A 546 -14.50 5.76 -6.53
CA LEU A 546 -14.07 6.72 -5.52
C LEU A 546 -15.25 7.49 -4.89
N SER A 547 -15.07 7.87 -3.63
CA SER A 547 -16.01 8.68 -2.87
C SER A 547 -16.23 10.09 -3.45
N ASP A 548 -15.26 10.62 -4.22
CA ASP A 548 -15.34 11.89 -4.94
C ASP A 548 -14.46 11.84 -6.19
N ASP A 549 -14.56 12.83 -7.08
CA ASP A 549 -13.77 12.86 -8.31
C ASP A 549 -12.32 13.30 -8.07
N TYR A 550 -11.41 12.32 -7.99
CA TYR A 550 -9.97 12.53 -7.85
C TYR A 550 -9.40 13.55 -8.84
N PHE A 551 -9.93 13.62 -10.06
CA PHE A 551 -9.37 14.47 -11.13
C PHE A 551 -9.76 15.94 -11.00
N THR A 552 -10.83 16.26 -10.28
CA THR A 552 -11.38 17.63 -10.18
C THR A 552 -11.47 18.17 -8.75
N ILE A 553 -11.54 17.30 -7.74
CA ILE A 553 -11.63 17.70 -6.32
C ILE A 553 -10.50 18.67 -5.92
N ASP A 554 -10.73 19.56 -4.95
CA ASP A 554 -9.66 20.39 -4.37
C ASP A 554 -8.50 19.49 -3.94
N VAL A 555 -7.28 19.89 -4.27
CA VAL A 555 -6.08 19.08 -4.00
C VAL A 555 -5.91 18.73 -2.51
N ARG A 556 -6.33 19.63 -1.61
CA ARG A 556 -6.29 19.42 -0.15
C ARG A 556 -7.23 18.32 0.34
N ARG A 557 -8.25 17.98 -0.45
CA ARG A 557 -9.20 16.91 -0.15
C ARG A 557 -8.75 15.53 -0.67
N ILE A 558 -7.71 15.45 -1.50
CA ILE A 558 -7.20 14.15 -1.99
C ILE A 558 -6.97 13.15 -0.84
N PRO A 559 -6.34 13.50 0.31
CA PRO A 559 -6.12 12.55 1.40
C PRO A 559 -7.38 12.01 2.06
N THR A 560 -8.54 12.65 1.83
CA THR A 560 -9.82 12.21 2.40
C THR A 560 -10.62 11.30 1.49
N LEU A 561 -10.10 10.99 0.31
CA LEU A 561 -10.73 10.05 -0.61
C LEU A 561 -10.70 8.63 -0.03
N SER A 562 -11.75 7.88 -0.33
CA SER A 562 -11.87 6.45 -0.08
C SER A 562 -12.47 5.77 -1.31
N SER A 563 -12.52 4.46 -1.30
CA SER A 563 -13.29 3.69 -2.27
C SER A 563 -14.69 3.42 -1.69
N VAL A 564 -15.72 3.69 -2.46
CA VAL A 564 -17.11 3.36 -2.10
C VAL A 564 -17.53 2.02 -2.70
N LEU A 565 -16.78 1.51 -3.68
CA LEU A 565 -16.91 0.16 -4.22
C LEU A 565 -15.54 -0.30 -4.71
N THR A 566 -15.04 -1.42 -4.18
CA THR A 566 -13.81 -2.04 -4.66
C THR A 566 -14.11 -3.43 -5.20
N VAL A 567 -13.62 -3.68 -6.40
CA VAL A 567 -13.76 -4.96 -7.09
C VAL A 567 -12.38 -5.55 -7.31
N VAL A 568 -12.22 -6.84 -6.99
CA VAL A 568 -11.00 -7.62 -7.23
C VAL A 568 -11.42 -8.92 -7.90
N ASP A 569 -10.76 -9.27 -9.01
CA ASP A 569 -11.09 -10.47 -9.78
C ASP A 569 -12.56 -10.52 -10.23
N GLY A 570 -13.13 -9.35 -10.53
CA GLY A 570 -14.54 -9.22 -10.89
C GLY A 570 -15.53 -9.38 -9.72
N LYS A 571 -15.06 -9.53 -8.48
CA LYS A 571 -15.89 -9.70 -7.28
C LYS A 571 -15.86 -8.44 -6.41
N VAL A 572 -17.01 -8.04 -5.90
CA VAL A 572 -17.10 -6.95 -4.93
C VAL A 572 -16.46 -7.41 -3.61
N VAL A 573 -15.41 -6.72 -3.17
CA VAL A 573 -14.69 -6.98 -1.91
C VAL A 573 -14.93 -5.91 -0.85
N HIS A 574 -15.44 -4.75 -1.26
CA HIS A 574 -15.83 -3.64 -0.38
C HIS A 574 -16.92 -2.82 -1.05
N ALA A 575 -17.93 -2.39 -0.29
CA ALA A 575 -18.96 -1.47 -0.75
C ALA A 575 -19.51 -0.63 0.41
N GLU A 576 -19.71 0.66 0.16
CA GLU A 576 -20.24 1.65 1.11
C GLU A 576 -21.22 2.58 0.38
N GLN A 577 -21.88 3.45 1.14
CA GLN A 577 -22.83 4.46 0.65
C GLN A 577 -23.94 3.82 -0.21
N GLU A 578 -24.19 4.32 -1.42
CA GLU A 578 -25.22 3.78 -2.33
C GLU A 578 -24.95 2.35 -2.79
N PHE A 579 -23.71 1.87 -2.70
CA PHE A 579 -23.31 0.51 -3.03
C PHE A 579 -23.40 -0.48 -1.83
N SER A 580 -23.79 -0.01 -0.63
CA SER A 580 -23.89 -0.86 0.57
C SER A 580 -24.68 -2.16 0.39
N PRO A 581 -25.74 -2.23 -0.45
CA PRO A 581 -26.43 -3.50 -0.70
C PRO A 581 -25.56 -4.57 -1.37
N LEU A 582 -24.44 -4.19 -1.99
CA LEU A 582 -23.48 -5.09 -2.63
C LEU A 582 -22.34 -5.51 -1.68
N ALA A 583 -22.30 -4.97 -0.46
CA ALA A 583 -21.23 -5.22 0.48
C ALA A 583 -21.16 -6.70 0.86
N PRO A 584 -19.97 -7.32 0.80
CA PRO A 584 -19.80 -8.66 1.38
C PRO A 584 -20.02 -8.60 2.90
N PRO A 585 -20.36 -9.71 3.54
CA PRO A 585 -20.45 -9.76 5.00
C PRO A 585 -19.16 -9.23 5.63
N PRO A 586 -19.24 -8.34 6.64
CA PRO A 586 -18.06 -7.82 7.29
C PRO A 586 -17.25 -8.96 7.91
N PRO A 587 -15.92 -8.97 7.78
CA PRO A 587 -15.12 -10.01 8.38
C PRO A 587 -15.25 -9.96 9.91
N PRO A 588 -15.31 -11.09 10.60
CA PRO A 588 -15.39 -11.12 12.05
C PRO A 588 -14.17 -10.42 12.65
N VAL A 589 -14.33 -9.82 13.82
CA VAL A 589 -13.22 -9.17 14.54
C VAL A 589 -12.83 -10.03 15.73
N SER A 590 -11.56 -10.45 15.76
CA SER A 590 -10.95 -11.11 16.90
C SER A 590 -9.52 -10.60 17.15
N PRO A 591 -9.10 -10.48 18.40
CA PRO A 591 -9.89 -10.64 19.62
C PRO A 591 -10.96 -9.54 19.81
N ALA A 592 -11.98 -9.78 20.62
CA ALA A 592 -13.10 -8.86 20.81
C ALA A 592 -12.70 -7.48 21.35
N TRP A 593 -11.54 -7.38 22.01
CA TRP A 593 -10.97 -6.12 22.50
C TRP A 593 -10.15 -5.37 21.42
N SER A 594 -10.01 -5.93 20.22
CA SER A 594 -9.28 -5.27 19.11
C SER A 594 -9.73 -3.83 18.88
N PRO A 595 -8.82 -2.89 18.55
CA PRO A 595 -9.17 -1.54 18.12
C PRO A 595 -10.14 -1.52 16.94
N VAL A 596 -10.05 -2.51 16.05
CA VAL A 596 -10.93 -2.64 14.88
C VAL A 596 -12.39 -2.76 15.30
N ALA A 597 -12.71 -3.51 16.38
CA ALA A 597 -14.06 -3.67 16.88
C ALA A 597 -14.69 -2.36 17.42
N ALA A 598 -13.89 -1.36 17.71
CA ALA A 598 -14.34 -0.05 18.21
C ALA A 598 -14.42 1.04 17.14
N GLY A 599 -14.26 0.71 15.85
CA GLY A 599 -14.12 1.70 14.78
C GLY A 599 -12.78 2.48 14.84
N GLY A 600 -11.87 2.08 15.71
CA GLY A 600 -10.59 2.76 15.95
C GLY A 600 -9.46 2.41 14.99
N ALA A 601 -9.71 1.51 14.03
CA ALA A 601 -8.69 1.09 13.07
C ALA A 601 -8.54 2.03 11.86
N VAL A 602 -9.42 3.02 11.70
CA VAL A 602 -9.39 3.93 10.56
C VAL A 602 -9.60 5.35 11.06
N GLY A 603 -8.61 6.21 10.90
CA GLY A 603 -8.70 7.65 11.23
C GLY A 603 -9.75 8.43 10.43
N ALA A 604 -10.48 7.77 9.52
CA ALA A 604 -11.57 8.34 8.74
C ALA A 604 -12.92 8.39 9.49
N ASP A 605 -13.16 7.52 10.48
CA ASP A 605 -14.47 7.44 11.15
C ASP A 605 -14.75 8.60 12.14
N VAL A 606 -13.80 9.46 12.41
CA VAL A 606 -14.02 10.64 13.28
C VAL A 606 -14.87 11.71 12.55
N ARG A 607 -14.99 11.65 11.21
CA ARG A 607 -15.72 12.63 10.41
C ARG A 607 -17.19 12.27 10.11
N ASP A 608 -17.60 11.02 10.30
CA ASP A 608 -18.91 10.55 9.80
C ASP A 608 -20.09 10.73 10.78
N ARG A 609 -19.87 11.27 11.98
CA ARG A 609 -20.97 11.54 12.93
C ARG A 609 -21.84 12.75 12.58
N SER A 610 -21.47 13.54 11.56
CA SER A 610 -22.25 14.71 11.14
C SER A 610 -23.23 14.45 9.99
N HIS A 611 -23.24 13.27 9.37
CA HIS A 611 -24.09 12.97 8.21
C HIS A 611 -25.03 11.76 8.36
N ALA A 612 -25.18 11.18 9.54
CA ALA A 612 -26.08 10.06 9.77
C ALA A 612 -27.54 10.52 10.05
N SER A 613 -28.12 11.39 9.20
CA SER A 613 -29.58 11.59 9.19
C SER A 613 -30.06 12.07 7.82
N ALA A 614 -30.14 11.17 6.86
CA ALA A 614 -31.07 11.20 5.73
C ALA A 614 -30.99 9.87 4.97
N ALA A 615 -31.51 8.79 5.55
CA ALA A 615 -31.79 7.58 4.79
C ALA A 615 -33.14 7.75 4.12
N GLY A 616 -33.15 8.06 2.83
CA GLY A 616 -34.32 7.95 1.97
C GLY A 616 -34.19 6.68 1.12
N ASP A 617 -35.29 5.95 1.05
CA ASP A 617 -35.44 4.65 0.37
C ASP A 617 -34.79 4.59 -1.02
N ALA A 618 -33.72 3.78 -1.14
CA ALA A 618 -33.15 3.43 -2.42
C ALA A 618 -33.79 2.13 -2.93
N CYS A 619 -34.52 2.25 -4.03
CA CYS A 619 -35.14 1.12 -4.71
C CYS A 619 -34.07 0.21 -5.32
N VAL A 620 -33.94 -1.01 -4.80
CA VAL A 620 -33.10 -2.05 -5.40
C VAL A 620 -33.81 -2.58 -6.64
N VAL A 621 -33.31 -2.22 -7.82
CA VAL A 621 -33.79 -2.80 -9.09
C VAL A 621 -32.98 -4.06 -9.35
N SER A 622 -33.64 -5.22 -9.44
CA SER A 622 -33.01 -6.46 -9.85
C SER A 622 -32.33 -6.30 -11.23
N GLY A 623 -31.06 -6.73 -11.34
CA GLY A 623 -30.10 -6.28 -12.34
C GLY A 623 -30.49 -6.39 -13.82
N VAL A 624 -31.41 -7.29 -14.21
CA VAL A 624 -31.70 -7.56 -15.63
C VAL A 624 -32.63 -6.52 -16.26
N ASP A 625 -33.66 -6.06 -15.55
CA ASP A 625 -34.63 -5.12 -16.09
C ASP A 625 -34.05 -3.71 -16.31
N ALA A 626 -33.08 -3.30 -15.49
CA ALA A 626 -32.41 -2.01 -15.64
C ALA A 626 -31.51 -1.95 -16.89
N CYS A 627 -30.83 -3.05 -17.23
CA CYS A 627 -30.00 -3.15 -18.43
C CYS A 627 -30.82 -3.15 -19.70
N ARG A 628 -31.94 -3.89 -19.71
CA ARG A 628 -32.87 -3.95 -20.88
C ARG A 628 -33.64 -2.65 -21.11
N ALA A 629 -34.06 -1.95 -20.05
CA ALA A 629 -34.81 -0.71 -20.17
C ALA A 629 -34.04 0.43 -20.85
N ARG A 630 -32.69 0.42 -20.79
CA ARG A 630 -31.85 1.44 -21.44
C ARG A 630 -31.41 1.08 -22.85
N GLY A 631 -31.51 -0.18 -23.26
CA GLY A 631 -31.17 -0.65 -24.62
C GLY A 631 -32.25 -0.32 -25.66
N ASP A 632 -33.49 -0.10 -25.25
CA ASP A 632 -34.68 -0.04 -26.13
C ASP A 632 -35.16 1.38 -26.46
N GLY A 633 -34.35 2.37 -26.52
CA GLY A 633 -34.61 3.65 -27.18
C GLY A 633 -35.98 4.34 -26.97
N ARG A 634 -36.77 3.95 -25.97
CA ARG A 634 -38.12 4.50 -25.69
C ARG A 634 -38.05 5.52 -24.57
N ARG A 635 -38.65 6.69 -24.86
CA ARG A 635 -38.72 7.89 -24.05
C ARG A 635 -39.13 7.63 -22.60
N PHE A 636 -38.23 7.92 -21.65
CA PHE A 636 -38.61 8.15 -20.26
C PHE A 636 -38.99 9.59 -20.03
N ALA A 637 -40.13 9.78 -19.36
CA ALA A 637 -40.63 11.10 -18.96
C ALA A 637 -39.61 11.79 -18.04
N ARG A 638 -39.36 13.07 -18.31
CA ARG A 638 -38.52 13.93 -17.48
C ARG A 638 -39.07 13.98 -16.05
N SER A 639 -38.43 13.32 -15.12
CA SER A 639 -38.57 13.58 -13.70
C SER A 639 -37.99 14.97 -13.40
N ARG A 640 -38.84 15.87 -12.93
CA ARG A 640 -38.47 17.22 -12.52
C ARG A 640 -37.72 17.11 -11.17
N TYR A 641 -36.45 17.27 -11.19
CA TYR A 641 -35.71 17.64 -9.97
C TYR A 641 -35.81 19.16 -9.80
N PRO A 642 -36.10 19.68 -8.59
CA PRO A 642 -36.08 21.11 -8.35
C PRO A 642 -34.66 21.64 -8.45
N THR A 643 -34.52 22.74 -9.19
CA THR A 643 -33.28 23.49 -9.33
C THR A 643 -32.87 24.08 -7.97
N ALA A 644 -31.55 24.22 -7.78
CA ALA A 644 -30.84 24.65 -6.57
C ALA A 644 -31.19 26.07 -6.03
N SER A 645 -32.36 26.64 -6.41
CA SER A 645 -32.82 27.97 -6.02
C SER A 645 -33.72 27.98 -4.77
N ALA A 646 -34.20 26.84 -4.27
CA ALA A 646 -35.13 26.82 -3.13
C ALA A 646 -34.44 26.54 -1.76
N ALA A 647 -33.11 26.34 -1.74
CA ALA A 647 -32.37 26.10 -0.50
C ALA A 647 -31.74 27.37 0.12
N ALA A 648 -31.77 28.50 -0.58
CA ALA A 648 -31.16 29.75 -0.10
C ALA A 648 -32.05 30.58 0.84
N GLU A 649 -33.37 30.34 0.88
CA GLU A 649 -34.29 31.19 1.63
C GLU A 649 -34.62 30.73 3.08
N ARG A 650 -33.95 29.68 3.62
CA ARG A 650 -34.21 29.24 5.00
C ARG A 650 -33.04 29.41 5.98
N CYS A 651 -32.01 30.14 5.61
CA CYS A 651 -30.85 30.37 6.49
C CYS A 651 -30.84 31.74 7.19
N GLU A 652 -31.88 32.59 7.03
CA GLU A 652 -31.90 33.92 7.67
C GLU A 652 -32.57 33.97 9.06
N ALA A 653 -32.98 32.84 9.65
CA ALA A 653 -33.72 32.83 10.92
C ALA A 653 -32.90 32.51 12.17
N PHE A 654 -31.62 32.19 12.10
CA PHE A 654 -30.78 32.02 13.30
C PHE A 654 -29.44 32.74 13.13
N GLY A 655 -29.42 33.92 13.74
CA GLY A 655 -28.22 34.74 13.77
C GLY A 655 -27.10 34.18 14.62
N ARG A 656 -25.89 34.47 14.12
CA ARG A 656 -24.60 34.49 14.79
C ARG A 656 -24.00 33.16 15.24
N CYS A 657 -23.01 32.71 14.50
CA CYS A 657 -21.64 32.41 14.93
C CYS A 657 -20.95 31.62 13.83
N CYS A 658 -19.99 32.24 13.20
CA CYS A 658 -18.67 31.65 12.90
C CYS A 658 -17.92 32.59 11.97
N VAL A 659 -17.04 33.38 12.59
CA VAL A 659 -15.93 34.05 11.92
C VAL A 659 -14.70 33.17 12.06
N ALA A 660 -14.04 32.99 10.91
CA ALA A 660 -12.59 32.80 10.70
C ALA A 660 -11.87 31.60 11.36
N PHE A 661 -11.30 30.72 10.69
CA PHE A 661 -10.02 30.68 9.95
C PHE A 661 -9.93 29.42 9.10
#